data_6f9a7c203309e50d5ad57aebf33e94aa
#
_entry.id   6f9a7c203309e50d5ad57aebf33e94aa
#
_cell.length_a   1.000
_cell.length_b   1.000
_cell.length_c   1.000
_cell.angle_alpha   90.00
_cell.angle_beta   90.00
_cell.angle_gamma   90.00
#
_symmetry.space_group_name_H-M   'P 1'
#
loop_
_entity.id
_entity.type
_entity.pdbx_description
1 polymer ?
#
loop_
_entity_poly.entity_id
_entity_poly.type
_entity_poly.pdbx_seq_one_letter_code
_entity_poly.pdbx_strand_id
1 'polypeptide(L)'
;MKSLFKLGAVVALAFGLGACSSDEPIGNGVAQQDEIRYLRVNLMNPAGTRADVTFETGTDAENTVNTVIMDFYDAAGNFVTRATPPDIEWEGKTGTPVPNVGKIGSAIVKIGVSKEQNLPAYVMCYLNPVQWGTASKVNMNELRNEKRENYLGSNHFAMNNSCYYGTDKVTGQSNVKISGTPIAEGELYTSLSAADKSDAATVDIYVERYAAKVNFTANTTKQTGDYVEGGKGIYTFKGTTPINATTNVAFSLDFNPEAWTINADAESMFAVKNFATVEGAGVPTMNDVQTYLGGWNKWNDEDNFRSYWSCSPAFFAKDFPQVSDQIVDLSSGENNDYGQGKVVKPYALKYYSYNQICGTNGNGVKKFAADADGTLPVKYALENTMGKPAFESLNPKAAVPSVLLVGNYSVTYNGTALPAGTTFYIYNNSIYFQTAPADVTNALLMKDKFIADQQILYVKDGNNYTLLSKDKADAATLGLLTVKHPDKAVRDKNLVPHRFVTLQLTSAPTNVYYRPNGAGEYVPVTTTNLNVVNTLLWQQSSVAYAYTNGKCYYSMPIWHLGMTENTTNKPLDEKGAVKWKELRVGDMGLVRNHVYKLNVDVIKGLATGIENLDYPIVPPMEQDEYWICLLYTSPSPRDRG
;
A
#
# COMPACT_ATOMS: atom_id res chain seq x y z
N MET A 1 -29.38 -11.23 43.78
CA MET A 1 -30.68 -10.57 43.58
C MET A 1 -30.67 -9.81 42.27
N LYS A 2 -31.60 -10.20 41.38
CA LYS A 2 -32.09 -9.52 40.15
C LYS A 2 -31.08 -9.20 39.03
N SER A 3 -30.94 -10.08 38.16
CA SER A 3 -31.18 -10.17 36.70
C SER A 3 -31.83 -8.95 36.06
N LEU A 4 -31.21 -8.46 34.97
CA LEU A 4 -31.93 -7.80 33.88
C LEU A 4 -31.29 -8.13 32.53
N PHE A 5 -31.92 -9.04 31.83
CA PHE A 5 -31.79 -9.28 30.40
C PHE A 5 -32.20 -8.01 29.63
N LYS A 6 -31.40 -7.58 28.66
CA LYS A 6 -31.89 -6.74 27.59
C LYS A 6 -31.79 -7.49 26.27
N LEU A 7 -32.94 -7.85 25.81
CA LEU A 7 -33.29 -8.42 24.50
C LEU A 7 -32.98 -7.39 23.42
N GLY A 8 -32.03 -7.69 22.53
CA GLY A 8 -31.80 -6.93 21.31
C GLY A 8 -32.73 -7.42 20.22
N ALA A 9 -33.58 -6.54 19.74
CA ALA A 9 -34.49 -6.80 18.64
C ALA A 9 -33.71 -6.91 17.31
N VAL A 10 -33.76 -8.08 16.69
CA VAL A 10 -33.38 -8.30 15.31
C VAL A 10 -34.51 -7.76 14.44
N VAL A 11 -34.26 -6.67 13.72
CA VAL A 11 -35.17 -6.21 12.67
C VAL A 11 -34.77 -6.94 11.38
N ALA A 12 -35.53 -7.97 11.06
CA ALA A 12 -35.49 -8.58 9.73
C ALA A 12 -36.25 -7.68 8.76
N LEU A 13 -35.53 -7.00 7.87
CA LEU A 13 -36.15 -6.36 6.70
C LEU A 13 -36.46 -7.45 5.67
N ALA A 14 -37.72 -7.85 5.62
CA ALA A 14 -38.24 -8.64 4.52
C ALA A 14 -38.39 -7.74 3.29
N PHE A 15 -37.59 -7.99 2.25
CA PHE A 15 -37.84 -7.45 0.92
C PHE A 15 -39.02 -8.21 0.32
N GLY A 16 -40.18 -7.53 0.28
CA GLY A 16 -41.33 -8.01 -0.44
C GLY A 16 -41.08 -8.00 -1.92
N LEU A 17 -41.07 -9.17 -2.53
CA LEU A 17 -41.22 -9.34 -3.97
C LEU A 17 -42.66 -8.97 -4.33
N GLY A 18 -42.87 -7.74 -4.78
CA GLY A 18 -44.12 -7.34 -5.40
C GLY A 18 -44.19 -7.84 -6.84
N ALA A 19 -44.80 -8.98 -7.02
CA ALA A 19 -45.29 -9.37 -8.35
C ALA A 19 -46.46 -8.45 -8.70
N CYS A 20 -46.32 -7.61 -9.71
CA CYS A 20 -47.45 -6.86 -10.26
C CYS A 20 -48.29 -7.79 -11.11
N SER A 21 -49.44 -8.21 -10.58
CA SER A 21 -50.59 -8.59 -11.39
C SER A 21 -51.63 -7.47 -11.29
N SER A 22 -51.92 -6.89 -12.42
CA SER A 22 -53.12 -6.25 -12.98
C SER A 22 -54.28 -5.81 -12.07
N ASP A 23 -54.82 -4.67 -12.50
CA ASP A 23 -56.19 -4.21 -12.41
C ASP A 23 -56.74 -3.74 -11.06
N GLU A 24 -56.72 -2.41 -10.92
CA GLU A 24 -57.86 -1.65 -10.40
C GLU A 24 -57.86 -0.23 -11.02
N PRO A 25 -59.06 0.36 -11.21
CA PRO A 25 -59.20 1.54 -12.07
C PRO A 25 -59.45 2.84 -11.28
N ILE A 26 -58.97 3.92 -11.90
CA ILE A 26 -59.50 5.26 -11.87
C ILE A 26 -59.18 6.16 -10.67
N GLY A 27 -58.16 6.93 -10.85
CA GLY A 27 -58.01 8.29 -10.37
C GLY A 27 -57.41 9.13 -11.51
N ASN A 28 -58.13 10.16 -11.95
CA ASN A 28 -57.72 11.06 -13.04
C ASN A 28 -56.41 11.81 -12.73
N GLY A 29 -55.32 11.16 -12.95
CA GLY A 29 -53.99 11.69 -13.23
C GLY A 29 -53.45 10.86 -14.38
N VAL A 30 -53.19 11.47 -15.51
CA VAL A 30 -52.58 10.80 -16.65
C VAL A 30 -51.27 10.21 -16.16
N ALA A 31 -51.27 8.90 -15.88
CA ALA A 31 -50.03 8.17 -15.64
C ALA A 31 -49.20 8.27 -16.92
N GLN A 32 -48.13 9.03 -16.84
CA GLN A 32 -47.14 9.08 -17.90
C GLN A 32 -46.62 7.65 -18.12
N GLN A 33 -46.97 7.05 -19.23
CA GLN A 33 -46.48 5.74 -19.60
C GLN A 33 -45.00 5.87 -19.88
N ASP A 34 -44.16 5.17 -19.11
CA ASP A 34 -42.74 5.03 -19.37
C ASP A 34 -42.56 4.42 -20.75
N GLU A 35 -41.63 5.02 -21.49
CA GLU A 35 -41.22 4.45 -22.76
C GLU A 35 -40.22 3.34 -22.51
N ILE A 36 -40.48 2.16 -23.06
CA ILE A 36 -39.60 1.01 -22.89
C ILE A 36 -38.61 0.95 -24.06
N ARG A 37 -37.34 0.81 -23.75
CA ARG A 37 -36.26 0.51 -24.67
C ARG A 37 -35.56 -0.79 -24.30
N TYR A 38 -34.93 -1.40 -25.28
CA TYR A 38 -34.15 -2.61 -25.11
C TYR A 38 -32.74 -2.38 -25.64
N LEU A 39 -31.73 -2.79 -24.88
CA LEU A 39 -30.33 -2.70 -25.25
C LEU A 39 -29.70 -4.09 -25.21
N ARG A 40 -29.06 -4.52 -26.29
CA ARG A 40 -28.25 -5.72 -26.29
C ARG A 40 -26.82 -5.38 -25.86
N VAL A 41 -26.29 -6.09 -24.86
CA VAL A 41 -24.97 -5.81 -24.29
C VAL A 41 -24.13 -7.08 -24.21
N ASN A 42 -22.82 -6.92 -24.39
CA ASN A 42 -21.82 -7.87 -23.97
C ASN A 42 -20.99 -7.26 -22.84
N LEU A 43 -20.86 -7.99 -21.74
CA LEU A 43 -19.99 -7.65 -20.63
C LEU A 43 -18.65 -8.33 -20.84
N MET A 44 -17.62 -7.54 -21.09
CA MET A 44 -16.27 -8.01 -21.35
C MET A 44 -15.47 -8.01 -20.06
N ASN A 45 -15.52 -9.15 -19.31
CA ASN A 45 -14.75 -9.29 -18.09
C ASN A 45 -13.26 -9.50 -18.41
N PRO A 46 -12.35 -8.70 -17.82
CA PRO A 46 -10.96 -8.69 -18.23
C PRO A 46 -10.25 -9.99 -17.86
N ALA A 47 -9.76 -10.64 -18.85
CA ALA A 47 -8.58 -11.51 -18.82
C ALA A 47 -8.23 -11.84 -20.26
N GLY A 48 -6.99 -11.95 -20.61
CA GLY A 48 -6.70 -12.28 -21.98
C GLY A 48 -5.24 -12.48 -22.28
N THR A 49 -4.97 -13.17 -23.37
CA THR A 49 -3.64 -13.30 -23.95
C THR A 49 -3.52 -12.40 -25.16
N ARG A 50 -2.45 -11.61 -25.24
CA ARG A 50 -1.97 -11.06 -26.50
C ARG A 50 -0.92 -11.99 -27.08
N ALA A 51 -0.70 -11.96 -28.39
CA ALA A 51 0.21 -12.89 -29.07
C ALA A 51 1.62 -12.98 -28.46
N ASP A 52 2.09 -11.92 -27.82
CA ASP A 52 3.43 -11.86 -27.22
C ASP A 52 3.44 -11.72 -25.71
N VAL A 53 2.26 -11.81 -25.07
CA VAL A 53 2.12 -11.45 -23.67
C VAL A 53 1.04 -12.29 -23.01
N THR A 54 1.41 -13.12 -22.04
CA THR A 54 0.46 -13.92 -21.27
C THR A 54 -0.26 -13.08 -20.23
N PHE A 55 -1.54 -12.81 -20.42
CA PHE A 55 -2.41 -12.29 -19.37
C PHE A 55 -2.80 -13.43 -18.44
N GLU A 56 -2.88 -13.15 -17.15
CA GLU A 56 -3.51 -14.09 -16.24
C GLU A 56 -5.03 -14.04 -16.42
N THR A 57 -5.63 -15.18 -16.69
CA THR A 57 -7.09 -15.31 -16.83
C THR A 57 -7.83 -15.12 -15.52
N GLY A 58 -7.13 -14.98 -14.40
CA GLY A 58 -7.71 -14.99 -13.07
C GLY A 58 -8.23 -16.38 -12.67
N THR A 59 -8.44 -16.55 -11.36
CA THR A 59 -9.09 -17.73 -10.80
C THR A 59 -10.61 -17.63 -10.98
N ASP A 60 -11.33 -18.73 -10.79
CA ASP A 60 -12.80 -18.72 -10.80
C ASP A 60 -13.36 -17.74 -9.76
N ALA A 61 -12.74 -17.66 -8.58
CA ALA A 61 -13.12 -16.71 -7.53
C ALA A 61 -12.95 -15.25 -7.98
N GLU A 62 -11.88 -14.94 -8.74
CA GLU A 62 -11.65 -13.59 -9.29
C GLU A 62 -12.61 -13.25 -10.43
N ASN A 63 -13.18 -14.25 -11.09
CA ASN A 63 -14.07 -14.11 -12.24
C ASN A 63 -15.56 -14.27 -11.91
N THR A 64 -15.90 -14.64 -10.67
CA THR A 64 -17.29 -14.85 -10.27
C THR A 64 -18.05 -13.53 -10.23
N VAL A 65 -19.15 -13.47 -10.97
CA VAL A 65 -20.09 -12.33 -10.98
C VAL A 65 -21.46 -12.82 -10.51
N ASN A 66 -21.94 -12.25 -9.41
CA ASN A 66 -23.22 -12.58 -8.80
C ASN A 66 -24.27 -11.49 -9.00
N THR A 67 -23.82 -10.25 -9.17
CA THR A 67 -24.71 -9.10 -9.27
C THR A 67 -24.22 -8.17 -10.36
N VAL A 68 -25.14 -7.73 -11.20
CA VAL A 68 -24.88 -6.70 -12.22
C VAL A 68 -25.90 -5.59 -12.07
N ILE A 69 -25.41 -4.35 -12.03
CA ILE A 69 -26.22 -3.14 -12.03
C ILE A 69 -25.77 -2.28 -13.21
N MET A 70 -26.71 -1.73 -13.94
CA MET A 70 -26.47 -0.80 -15.04
C MET A 70 -27.17 0.51 -14.80
N ASP A 71 -26.41 1.59 -14.73
CA ASP A 71 -26.91 2.96 -14.65
C ASP A 71 -26.80 3.62 -16.01
N PHE A 72 -27.90 4.18 -16.47
CA PHE A 72 -28.02 4.83 -17.76
C PHE A 72 -28.05 6.34 -17.61
N TYR A 73 -27.32 7.02 -18.49
CA TYR A 73 -27.15 8.46 -18.48
C TYR A 73 -27.46 9.05 -19.86
N ASP A 74 -28.01 10.26 -19.88
CA ASP A 74 -28.22 11.01 -21.13
C ASP A 74 -26.90 11.58 -21.68
N ALA A 75 -26.96 12.25 -22.83
CA ALA A 75 -25.79 12.85 -23.47
C ALA A 75 -25.14 13.98 -22.64
N ALA A 76 -25.85 14.57 -21.69
CA ALA A 76 -25.33 15.57 -20.75
C ALA A 76 -24.72 14.91 -19.49
N GLY A 77 -24.80 13.58 -19.37
CA GLY A 77 -24.34 12.82 -18.22
C GLY A 77 -25.32 12.79 -17.07
N ASN A 78 -26.57 13.21 -17.25
CA ASN A 78 -27.58 13.13 -16.20
C ASN A 78 -28.12 11.71 -16.09
N PHE A 79 -28.37 11.27 -14.85
CA PHE A 79 -28.92 9.95 -14.59
C PHE A 79 -30.35 9.83 -15.18
N VAL A 80 -30.56 8.80 -15.99
CA VAL A 80 -31.86 8.48 -16.60
C VAL A 80 -32.56 7.40 -15.79
N THR A 81 -31.97 6.22 -15.67
CA THR A 81 -32.57 5.09 -15.00
C THR A 81 -31.53 4.04 -14.61
N ARG A 82 -31.93 3.11 -13.76
CA ARG A 82 -31.16 1.92 -13.37
C ARG A 82 -31.87 0.67 -13.85
N ALA A 83 -31.13 -0.27 -14.39
CA ALA A 83 -31.59 -1.61 -14.68
C ALA A 83 -30.68 -2.67 -14.05
N THR A 84 -31.31 -3.80 -13.69
CA THR A 84 -30.59 -5.02 -13.29
C THR A 84 -30.98 -6.08 -14.29
N PRO A 85 -30.06 -6.53 -15.16
CA PRO A 85 -30.35 -7.59 -16.12
C PRO A 85 -30.78 -8.85 -15.37
N PRO A 86 -31.93 -9.48 -15.72
CA PRO A 86 -32.43 -10.62 -14.97
C PRO A 86 -31.56 -11.87 -15.17
N ASP A 87 -31.06 -12.07 -16.38
CA ASP A 87 -30.27 -13.24 -16.75
C ASP A 87 -29.11 -12.79 -17.64
N ILE A 88 -27.89 -13.15 -17.26
CA ILE A 88 -26.69 -12.93 -18.06
C ILE A 88 -26.15 -14.30 -18.46
N GLU A 89 -26.13 -14.54 -19.74
CA GLU A 89 -25.52 -15.73 -20.28
C GLU A 89 -24.01 -15.55 -20.35
N TRP A 90 -23.28 -16.25 -19.50
CA TRP A 90 -21.82 -16.22 -19.47
C TRP A 90 -21.26 -17.32 -20.39
N GLU A 91 -20.68 -16.92 -21.50
CA GLU A 91 -19.99 -17.85 -22.36
C GLU A 91 -18.74 -18.43 -21.67
N GLY A 92 -18.66 -19.74 -21.64
CA GLY A 92 -17.39 -20.43 -21.40
C GLY A 92 -16.42 -20.17 -22.56
N LYS A 93 -15.13 -20.41 -22.37
CA LYS A 93 -14.01 -20.14 -23.31
C LYS A 93 -14.12 -20.80 -24.72
N THR A 94 -15.30 -21.10 -25.21
CA THR A 94 -15.53 -21.89 -26.44
C THR A 94 -15.76 -21.05 -27.71
N GLY A 95 -15.87 -19.74 -27.58
CA GLY A 95 -16.00 -18.82 -28.74
C GLY A 95 -14.65 -18.34 -29.28
N THR A 96 -14.67 -17.56 -30.37
CA THR A 96 -13.48 -16.86 -30.87
C THR A 96 -12.95 -15.96 -29.74
N PRO A 97 -11.69 -16.14 -29.28
CA PRO A 97 -11.17 -15.35 -28.18
C PRO A 97 -11.18 -13.87 -28.54
N VAL A 98 -11.90 -13.07 -27.76
CA VAL A 98 -11.75 -11.62 -27.81
C VAL A 98 -10.45 -11.28 -27.10
N PRO A 99 -9.52 -10.59 -27.75
CA PRO A 99 -8.26 -10.26 -27.14
C PRO A 99 -8.46 -9.51 -25.82
N ASN A 100 -7.73 -9.95 -24.78
CA ASN A 100 -7.75 -9.32 -23.44
C ASN A 100 -9.07 -9.46 -22.64
N VAL A 101 -9.93 -10.39 -23.02
CA VAL A 101 -11.18 -10.69 -22.32
C VAL A 101 -11.18 -12.17 -21.87
N GLY A 102 -11.44 -12.42 -20.60
CA GLY A 102 -11.45 -13.77 -20.03
C GLY A 102 -12.82 -14.44 -20.02
N LYS A 103 -13.86 -13.63 -19.98
CA LYS A 103 -15.24 -14.09 -19.92
C LYS A 103 -16.16 -13.05 -20.53
N ILE A 104 -17.09 -13.49 -21.36
CA ILE A 104 -18.11 -12.63 -21.96
C ILE A 104 -19.46 -12.99 -21.36
N GLY A 105 -20.21 -11.99 -20.91
CA GLY A 105 -21.59 -12.16 -20.47
C GLY A 105 -22.51 -11.38 -21.40
N SER A 106 -23.51 -12.06 -21.99
CA SER A 106 -24.47 -11.44 -22.92
C SER A 106 -25.83 -11.28 -22.26
N ALA A 107 -26.50 -10.16 -22.51
CA ALA A 107 -27.84 -9.90 -22.03
C ALA A 107 -28.59 -8.92 -22.93
N ILE A 108 -29.94 -8.99 -22.90
CA ILE A 108 -30.82 -7.93 -23.40
C ILE A 108 -31.43 -7.22 -22.21
N VAL A 109 -31.11 -5.93 -22.06
CA VAL A 109 -31.51 -5.12 -20.92
C VAL A 109 -32.75 -4.33 -21.26
N LYS A 110 -33.81 -4.47 -20.45
CA LYS A 110 -35.01 -3.66 -20.53
C LYS A 110 -34.79 -2.36 -19.77
N ILE A 111 -35.01 -1.23 -20.43
CA ILE A 111 -34.78 0.11 -19.91
C ILE A 111 -36.11 0.89 -19.93
N GLY A 112 -36.59 1.31 -18.77
CA GLY A 112 -37.72 2.22 -18.65
C GLY A 112 -37.23 3.67 -18.68
N VAL A 113 -37.77 4.47 -19.59
CA VAL A 113 -37.43 5.89 -19.75
C VAL A 113 -38.70 6.71 -19.63
N SER A 114 -38.73 7.71 -18.77
CA SER A 114 -39.86 8.65 -18.71
C SER A 114 -39.89 9.48 -20.00
N LYS A 115 -41.08 9.74 -20.52
CA LYS A 115 -41.27 10.56 -21.73
C LYS A 115 -40.68 11.96 -21.65
N GLU A 116 -40.46 12.46 -20.47
CA GLU A 116 -39.86 13.79 -20.24
C GLU A 116 -38.34 13.74 -20.14
N GLN A 117 -37.74 12.55 -20.10
CA GLN A 117 -36.30 12.37 -20.01
C GLN A 117 -35.69 12.16 -21.39
N ASN A 118 -34.43 12.57 -21.54
CA ASN A 118 -33.64 12.25 -22.71
C ASN A 118 -33.38 10.73 -22.77
N LEU A 119 -33.21 10.21 -23.96
CA LEU A 119 -32.82 8.81 -24.15
C LEU A 119 -31.43 8.55 -23.54
N PRO A 120 -31.17 7.32 -23.05
CA PRO A 120 -29.83 6.90 -22.66
C PRO A 120 -28.81 7.07 -23.77
N ALA A 121 -27.68 7.66 -23.46
CA ALA A 121 -26.55 7.86 -24.35
C ALA A 121 -25.27 7.19 -23.81
N TYR A 122 -25.25 6.85 -22.51
CA TYR A 122 -24.17 6.12 -21.88
C TYR A 122 -24.68 5.09 -20.90
N VAL A 123 -23.92 4.03 -20.70
CA VAL A 123 -24.13 3.03 -19.65
C VAL A 123 -22.90 2.89 -18.77
N MET A 124 -23.12 2.92 -17.45
CA MET A 124 -22.16 2.52 -16.43
C MET A 124 -22.59 1.16 -15.88
N CYS A 125 -21.73 0.18 -16.00
CA CYS A 125 -21.98 -1.18 -15.52
C CYS A 125 -21.14 -1.45 -14.27
N TYR A 126 -21.78 -2.01 -13.25
CA TYR A 126 -21.14 -2.40 -11.99
C TYR A 126 -21.40 -3.89 -11.75
N LEU A 127 -20.33 -4.65 -11.63
CA LEU A 127 -20.36 -6.05 -11.30
C LEU A 127 -19.91 -6.22 -9.85
N ASN A 128 -20.68 -7.00 -9.07
CA ASN A 128 -20.47 -7.18 -7.65
C ASN A 128 -20.22 -5.83 -6.93
N PRO A 129 -21.12 -4.86 -7.04
CA PRO A 129 -20.83 -3.50 -6.57
C PRO A 129 -20.51 -3.47 -5.08
N VAL A 130 -19.46 -2.77 -4.71
CA VAL A 130 -19.18 -2.38 -3.32
C VAL A 130 -20.24 -1.36 -2.94
N GLN A 131 -20.88 -1.55 -1.81
CA GLN A 131 -21.99 -0.74 -1.28
C GLN A 131 -22.24 0.55 -2.07
N TRP A 132 -23.14 0.46 -3.03
CA TRP A 132 -23.59 1.60 -3.79
C TRP A 132 -24.64 2.28 -2.92
N GLY A 133 -24.27 3.37 -2.27
CA GLY A 133 -25.22 4.15 -1.51
C GLY A 133 -26.42 4.54 -2.38
N THR A 134 -27.58 4.75 -1.77
CA THR A 134 -28.80 5.24 -2.41
C THR A 134 -28.63 6.59 -3.13
N ALA A 135 -27.48 7.19 -3.07
CA ALA A 135 -27.12 8.51 -3.61
C ALA A 135 -26.72 8.53 -5.11
N SER A 136 -26.83 7.44 -5.83
CA SER A 136 -26.26 7.35 -7.18
C SER A 136 -27.11 7.94 -8.31
N LYS A 137 -27.86 9.00 -8.03
CA LYS A 137 -28.49 9.84 -9.07
C LYS A 137 -27.64 11.08 -9.40
N VAL A 138 -26.34 10.99 -9.14
CA VAL A 138 -25.40 12.06 -9.50
C VAL A 138 -25.11 12.04 -10.99
N ASN A 139 -24.70 13.18 -11.54
CA ASN A 139 -24.21 13.26 -12.91
C ASN A 139 -23.00 12.32 -13.10
N MET A 140 -22.92 11.66 -14.24
CA MET A 140 -21.84 10.70 -14.55
C MET A 140 -20.43 11.29 -14.35
N ASN A 141 -20.24 12.57 -14.59
CA ASN A 141 -18.96 13.24 -14.38
C ASN A 141 -18.58 13.38 -12.91
N GLU A 142 -19.56 13.37 -12.00
CA GLU A 142 -19.34 13.43 -10.54
C GLU A 142 -18.92 12.08 -9.97
N LEU A 143 -19.22 10.97 -10.66
CA LEU A 143 -18.80 9.62 -10.24
C LEU A 143 -17.28 9.49 -10.07
N ARG A 144 -16.49 10.32 -10.74
CA ARG A 144 -15.04 10.37 -10.57
C ARG A 144 -14.59 10.87 -9.20
N ASN A 145 -15.50 11.43 -8.40
CA ASN A 145 -15.24 11.87 -7.04
C ASN A 145 -15.68 10.85 -5.97
N GLU A 146 -16.45 9.83 -6.40
CA GLU A 146 -16.93 8.77 -5.52
C GLU A 146 -15.78 7.85 -5.10
N LYS A 147 -15.63 7.62 -3.78
CA LYS A 147 -14.59 6.78 -3.20
C LYS A 147 -15.14 5.41 -2.81
N ARG A 148 -14.29 4.40 -2.87
CA ARG A 148 -14.57 3.03 -2.42
C ARG A 148 -13.43 2.55 -1.52
N GLU A 149 -13.80 1.97 -0.38
CA GLU A 149 -12.86 1.47 0.65
C GLU A 149 -12.61 -0.04 0.53
N ASN A 150 -13.31 -0.70 -0.36
CA ASN A 150 -13.21 -2.13 -0.61
C ASN A 150 -13.14 -2.44 -2.09
N TYR A 151 -12.44 -3.52 -2.42
CA TYR A 151 -12.44 -4.13 -3.76
C TYR A 151 -13.36 -5.34 -3.86
N LEU A 152 -13.97 -5.79 -2.75
CA LEU A 152 -14.96 -6.87 -2.72
C LEU A 152 -16.35 -6.32 -2.44
N GLY A 153 -17.32 -6.66 -3.29
CA GLY A 153 -18.74 -6.50 -3.04
C GLY A 153 -19.36 -7.87 -2.79
N SER A 154 -20.03 -8.07 -1.65
CA SER A 154 -20.63 -9.36 -1.26
C SER A 154 -19.64 -10.54 -1.38
N ASN A 155 -18.41 -10.34 -0.96
CA ASN A 155 -17.28 -11.31 -1.03
C ASN A 155 -16.79 -11.66 -2.44
N HIS A 156 -17.20 -10.94 -3.48
CA HIS A 156 -16.72 -11.10 -4.84
C HIS A 156 -16.04 -9.84 -5.35
N PHE A 157 -15.11 -9.98 -6.29
CA PHE A 157 -14.38 -8.84 -6.83
C PHE A 157 -15.32 -7.86 -7.53
N ALA A 158 -15.31 -6.63 -7.07
CA ALA A 158 -16.05 -5.54 -7.68
C ALA A 158 -15.36 -5.08 -8.98
N MET A 159 -16.17 -4.75 -9.99
CA MET A 159 -15.69 -4.26 -11.29
C MET A 159 -16.61 -3.18 -11.80
N ASN A 160 -16.09 -2.28 -12.61
CA ASN A 160 -16.87 -1.31 -13.37
C ASN A 160 -16.23 -1.01 -14.73
N ASN A 161 -16.86 -0.13 -15.51
CA ASN A 161 -16.37 0.25 -16.83
C ASN A 161 -14.90 0.66 -16.81
N SER A 162 -14.18 0.24 -17.84
CA SER A 162 -12.91 0.86 -18.22
C SER A 162 -13.13 2.31 -18.61
N CYS A 163 -12.16 3.17 -18.30
CA CYS A 163 -12.20 4.58 -18.66
C CYS A 163 -11.25 4.85 -19.82
N TYR A 164 -11.68 5.76 -20.71
CA TYR A 164 -10.92 6.13 -21.90
C TYR A 164 -10.65 7.63 -21.94
N TYR A 165 -9.68 8.00 -22.75
CA TYR A 165 -9.39 9.38 -23.13
C TYR A 165 -9.30 9.46 -24.64
N GLY A 166 -10.02 10.38 -25.23
CA GLY A 166 -10.05 10.55 -26.67
C GLY A 166 -11.27 11.33 -27.16
N THR A 167 -11.88 10.85 -28.24
CA THR A 167 -13.07 11.47 -28.82
C THR A 167 -14.32 10.74 -28.33
N ASP A 168 -15.19 11.47 -27.67
CA ASP A 168 -16.47 10.97 -27.21
C ASP A 168 -17.44 10.86 -28.40
N LYS A 169 -17.89 9.64 -28.69
CA LYS A 169 -18.77 9.35 -29.84
C LYS A 169 -20.17 9.95 -29.69
N VAL A 170 -20.62 10.22 -28.47
CA VAL A 170 -21.94 10.83 -28.20
C VAL A 170 -21.91 12.33 -28.40
N THR A 171 -20.93 13.00 -27.80
CA THR A 171 -20.86 14.47 -27.85
C THR A 171 -20.02 14.99 -29.02
N GLY A 172 -19.21 14.16 -29.65
CA GLY A 172 -18.23 14.55 -30.67
C GLY A 172 -17.04 15.35 -30.13
N GLN A 173 -16.94 15.52 -28.80
CA GLN A 173 -15.84 16.24 -28.18
C GLN A 173 -14.57 15.40 -28.17
N SER A 174 -13.46 16.00 -28.60
CA SER A 174 -12.14 15.37 -28.57
C SER A 174 -11.36 15.74 -27.31
N ASN A 175 -10.39 14.89 -26.95
CA ASN A 175 -9.53 15.09 -25.78
C ASN A 175 -10.29 15.15 -24.45
N VAL A 176 -11.31 14.31 -24.31
CA VAL A 176 -12.14 14.21 -23.10
C VAL A 176 -11.97 12.87 -22.42
N LYS A 177 -12.35 12.84 -21.13
CA LYS A 177 -12.46 11.59 -20.35
C LYS A 177 -13.80 10.94 -20.64
N ILE A 178 -13.76 9.66 -20.99
CA ILE A 178 -14.94 8.85 -21.28
C ILE A 178 -15.02 7.78 -20.18
N SER A 179 -16.02 7.91 -19.30
CA SER A 179 -16.19 7.01 -18.15
C SER A 179 -17.27 5.95 -18.37
N GLY A 180 -18.39 6.33 -19.00
CA GLY A 180 -19.45 5.42 -19.40
C GLY A 180 -19.22 4.87 -20.81
N THR A 181 -19.74 3.69 -21.09
CA THR A 181 -19.74 3.14 -22.44
C THR A 181 -20.79 3.88 -23.26
N PRO A 182 -20.43 4.47 -24.42
CA PRO A 182 -21.38 5.17 -25.29
C PRO A 182 -22.43 4.19 -25.87
N ILE A 183 -23.64 4.66 -26.04
CA ILE A 183 -24.76 3.96 -26.68
C ILE A 183 -25.19 4.80 -27.88
N ALA A 184 -25.09 4.24 -29.09
CA ALA A 184 -25.62 4.90 -30.27
C ALA A 184 -27.15 4.81 -30.32
N GLU A 185 -27.80 5.81 -30.88
CA GLU A 185 -29.27 5.83 -30.97
C GLU A 185 -29.84 4.57 -31.65
N GLY A 186 -29.16 4.05 -32.66
CA GLY A 186 -29.55 2.82 -33.37
C GLY A 186 -29.41 1.52 -32.56
N GLU A 187 -28.79 1.56 -31.39
CA GLU A 187 -28.62 0.42 -30.47
C GLU A 187 -29.75 0.32 -29.42
N LEU A 188 -30.61 1.35 -29.34
CA LEU A 188 -31.79 1.37 -28.46
C LEU A 188 -33.04 0.91 -29.22
N TYR A 189 -33.40 -0.35 -29.02
CA TYR A 189 -34.52 -0.97 -29.69
C TYR A 189 -35.86 -0.69 -29.00
N THR A 190 -36.92 -0.52 -29.78
CA THR A 190 -38.28 -0.26 -29.28
C THR A 190 -39.02 -1.56 -28.88
N SER A 191 -38.49 -2.74 -29.22
CA SER A 191 -39.09 -4.02 -28.86
C SER A 191 -38.01 -5.06 -28.54
N LEU A 192 -38.35 -6.01 -27.67
CA LEU A 192 -37.49 -7.15 -27.35
C LEU A 192 -37.14 -7.94 -28.61
N SER A 193 -38.13 -8.20 -29.49
CA SER A 193 -37.92 -8.95 -30.70
C SER A 193 -36.97 -8.26 -31.71
N ALA A 194 -36.82 -6.95 -31.65
CA ALA A 194 -35.86 -6.24 -32.46
C ALA A 194 -34.43 -6.36 -31.89
N ALA A 195 -34.29 -6.30 -30.55
CA ALA A 195 -33.02 -6.44 -29.85
C ALA A 195 -32.49 -7.89 -29.87
N ASP A 196 -33.38 -8.89 -30.04
CA ASP A 196 -33.04 -10.34 -30.05
C ASP A 196 -32.68 -10.89 -31.44
N LYS A 197 -32.71 -10.07 -32.46
CA LYS A 197 -32.29 -10.52 -33.79
C LYS A 197 -30.79 -10.82 -33.82
N SER A 198 -30.40 -11.79 -34.63
CA SER A 198 -28.99 -12.20 -34.77
C SER A 198 -28.08 -11.10 -35.31
N ASP A 199 -28.63 -10.15 -36.06
CA ASP A 199 -27.96 -8.98 -36.65
C ASP A 199 -28.14 -7.70 -35.82
N ALA A 200 -28.75 -7.77 -34.63
CA ALA A 200 -28.92 -6.64 -33.74
C ALA A 200 -27.56 -6.12 -33.25
N ALA A 201 -27.36 -4.82 -33.33
CA ALA A 201 -26.17 -4.19 -32.81
C ALA A 201 -26.05 -4.44 -31.30
N THR A 202 -24.85 -4.66 -30.85
CA THR A 202 -24.55 -5.01 -29.46
C THR A 202 -23.52 -4.02 -28.91
N VAL A 203 -23.78 -3.52 -27.72
CA VAL A 203 -22.85 -2.63 -27.01
C VAL A 203 -21.88 -3.47 -26.17
N ASP A 204 -20.61 -3.37 -26.48
CA ASP A 204 -19.54 -4.03 -25.74
C ASP A 204 -19.07 -3.17 -24.56
N ILE A 205 -19.29 -3.66 -23.34
CA ILE A 205 -18.92 -2.97 -22.10
C ILE A 205 -17.70 -3.65 -21.48
N TYR A 206 -16.55 -3.01 -21.61
CA TYR A 206 -15.31 -3.48 -20.99
C TYR A 206 -15.26 -3.05 -19.52
N VAL A 207 -15.04 -4.01 -18.64
CA VAL A 207 -14.98 -3.77 -17.19
C VAL A 207 -13.60 -4.06 -16.63
N GLU A 208 -13.29 -3.48 -15.48
CA GLU A 208 -12.03 -3.63 -14.75
C GLU A 208 -12.28 -3.96 -13.29
N ARG A 209 -11.51 -4.91 -12.73
CA ARG A 209 -11.54 -5.18 -11.29
C ARG A 209 -10.97 -4.00 -10.51
N TYR A 210 -11.52 -3.74 -9.32
CA TYR A 210 -11.02 -2.73 -8.41
C TYR A 210 -9.66 -3.12 -7.80
N ALA A 211 -9.42 -4.41 -7.62
CA ALA A 211 -8.19 -4.90 -7.01
C ALA A 211 -6.98 -4.87 -7.95
N ALA A 212 -5.83 -4.54 -7.40
CA ALA A 212 -4.52 -4.97 -7.86
C ALA A 212 -4.18 -6.30 -7.21
N LYS A 213 -3.57 -7.23 -7.96
CA LYS A 213 -3.12 -8.55 -7.48
C LYS A 213 -1.61 -8.53 -7.31
N VAL A 214 -1.13 -8.86 -6.13
CA VAL A 214 0.31 -8.95 -5.83
C VAL A 214 0.66 -10.38 -5.47
N ASN A 215 1.50 -11.00 -6.29
CA ASN A 215 2.13 -12.27 -5.99
C ASN A 215 3.55 -12.00 -5.49
N PHE A 216 3.93 -12.62 -4.40
CA PHE A 216 5.26 -12.51 -3.84
C PHE A 216 5.84 -13.88 -3.54
N THR A 217 7.06 -14.12 -4.03
CA THR A 217 7.84 -15.31 -3.71
C THR A 217 9.23 -14.93 -3.22
N ALA A 218 9.83 -15.77 -2.38
CA ALA A 218 11.20 -15.58 -1.93
C ALA A 218 11.90 -16.94 -1.84
N ASN A 219 13.13 -16.99 -2.29
CA ASN A 219 13.97 -18.16 -2.08
C ASN A 219 14.45 -18.17 -0.61
N THR A 220 13.87 -19.03 0.20
CA THR A 220 14.16 -19.13 1.64
C THR A 220 15.25 -20.15 1.98
N THR A 221 15.92 -20.72 0.97
CA THR A 221 17.01 -21.69 1.17
C THR A 221 18.20 -21.02 1.84
N LYS A 222 18.60 -21.54 3.00
CA LYS A 222 19.77 -21.05 3.73
C LYS A 222 21.06 -21.44 3.01
N GLN A 223 21.98 -20.49 2.90
CA GLN A 223 23.30 -20.67 2.32
C GLN A 223 24.37 -20.69 3.41
N THR A 224 25.31 -21.62 3.32
CA THR A 224 26.38 -21.78 4.31
C THR A 224 27.65 -21.01 3.99
N GLY A 225 27.84 -20.64 2.72
CA GLY A 225 29.01 -19.91 2.23
C GLY A 225 28.83 -18.40 2.19
N ASP A 226 29.87 -17.70 1.77
CA ASP A 226 29.77 -16.29 1.42
C ASP A 226 29.05 -16.13 0.08
N TYR A 227 28.40 -14.97 -0.10
CA TYR A 227 27.72 -14.69 -1.34
C TYR A 227 28.68 -14.64 -2.53
N VAL A 228 28.33 -15.33 -3.59
CA VAL A 228 28.94 -15.23 -4.91
C VAL A 228 27.93 -14.69 -5.90
N GLU A 229 28.39 -13.98 -6.92
CA GLU A 229 27.50 -13.41 -7.93
C GLU A 229 26.65 -14.51 -8.60
N GLY A 230 25.34 -14.23 -8.74
CA GLY A 230 24.36 -15.21 -9.23
C GLY A 230 23.87 -16.22 -8.19
N GLY A 231 24.41 -16.19 -6.96
CA GLY A 231 23.94 -17.03 -5.86
C GLY A 231 22.49 -16.71 -5.46
N LYS A 232 21.74 -17.74 -5.04
CA LYS A 232 20.34 -17.62 -4.63
C LYS A 232 20.15 -18.10 -3.20
N GLY A 233 19.12 -17.57 -2.51
CA GLY A 233 18.78 -17.94 -1.14
C GLY A 233 19.18 -16.90 -0.11
N ILE A 234 19.17 -17.29 1.15
CA ILE A 234 19.45 -16.42 2.31
C ILE A 234 20.88 -16.66 2.77
N TYR A 235 21.68 -15.62 2.71
CA TYR A 235 23.07 -15.63 3.17
C TYR A 235 23.18 -15.05 4.57
N THR A 236 24.02 -15.69 5.39
CA THR A 236 24.31 -15.25 6.75
C THR A 236 25.03 -13.90 6.72
N PHE A 237 24.54 -12.91 7.44
CA PHE A 237 25.29 -11.68 7.68
C PHE A 237 26.37 -11.93 8.74
N LYS A 238 27.62 -11.56 8.43
CA LYS A 238 28.78 -11.75 9.31
C LYS A 238 29.41 -10.41 9.68
N GLY A 239 29.82 -10.27 10.92
CA GLY A 239 30.49 -9.08 11.40
C GLY A 239 31.44 -9.39 12.56
N THR A 240 32.12 -8.34 13.00
CA THR A 240 33.01 -8.41 14.17
C THR A 240 32.72 -7.23 15.10
N THR A 241 32.85 -7.45 16.39
CA THR A 241 32.73 -6.41 17.42
C THR A 241 34.05 -6.29 18.18
N PRO A 242 34.70 -5.12 18.22
CA PRO A 242 35.89 -4.90 19.02
C PRO A 242 35.51 -4.89 20.51
N ILE A 243 36.10 -5.80 21.28
CA ILE A 243 35.92 -5.87 22.75
C ILE A 243 37.03 -5.11 23.49
N ASN A 244 38.16 -4.92 22.87
CA ASN A 244 39.26 -4.05 23.32
C ASN A 244 40.13 -3.63 22.10
N ALA A 245 41.22 -2.93 22.35
CA ALA A 245 42.09 -2.41 21.30
C ALA A 245 42.72 -3.48 20.37
N THR A 246 42.80 -4.73 20.79
CA THR A 246 43.50 -5.81 20.08
C THR A 246 42.62 -7.02 19.77
N THR A 247 41.42 -7.09 20.33
CA THR A 247 40.59 -8.29 20.24
C THR A 247 39.20 -7.97 19.67
N ASN A 248 38.86 -8.65 18.60
CA ASN A 248 37.54 -8.62 18.00
C ASN A 248 36.82 -9.95 18.25
N VAL A 249 35.52 -9.90 18.47
CA VAL A 249 34.64 -11.06 18.54
C VAL A 249 33.78 -11.13 17.30
N ALA A 250 33.77 -12.29 16.65
CA ALA A 250 32.93 -12.53 15.48
C ALA A 250 31.46 -12.75 15.89
N PHE A 251 30.56 -12.26 15.06
CA PHE A 251 29.14 -12.57 15.16
C PHE A 251 28.55 -12.88 13.79
N SER A 252 27.43 -13.59 13.80
CA SER A 252 26.64 -13.82 12.61
C SER A 252 25.14 -13.73 12.91
N LEU A 253 24.39 -13.28 11.88
CA LEU A 253 22.95 -13.09 11.91
C LEU A 253 22.32 -13.89 10.77
N ASP A 254 21.49 -14.87 11.11
CA ASP A 254 20.77 -15.71 10.16
C ASP A 254 19.31 -15.24 10.08
N PHE A 255 18.92 -14.64 8.96
CA PHE A 255 17.56 -14.15 8.75
C PHE A 255 16.58 -15.32 8.56
N ASN A 256 15.49 -15.31 9.31
CA ASN A 256 14.38 -16.27 9.23
C ASN A 256 13.12 -15.52 8.80
N PRO A 257 12.65 -15.65 7.55
CA PRO A 257 11.41 -15.02 7.09
C PRO A 257 10.20 -15.62 7.79
N GLU A 258 9.25 -14.81 8.23
CA GLU A 258 8.05 -15.24 8.94
C GLU A 258 6.77 -14.94 8.16
N ALA A 259 6.65 -13.77 7.56
CA ALA A 259 5.52 -13.38 6.75
C ALA A 259 5.85 -12.20 5.83
N TRP A 260 4.96 -11.94 4.87
CA TRP A 260 5.01 -10.75 4.06
C TRP A 260 3.62 -10.11 3.93
N THR A 261 3.58 -8.82 3.65
CA THR A 261 2.35 -8.07 3.39
C THR A 261 2.59 -6.90 2.45
N ILE A 262 1.53 -6.27 1.95
CA ILE A 262 1.59 -4.99 1.25
C ILE A 262 1.53 -3.88 2.30
N ASN A 263 2.43 -2.91 2.22
CA ASN A 263 2.50 -1.76 3.10
C ASN A 263 2.31 -0.46 2.31
N ALA A 264 1.95 0.63 2.98
CA ALA A 264 1.39 1.82 2.36
C ALA A 264 0.16 1.44 1.50
N ASP A 265 -0.69 0.56 2.03
CA ASP A 265 -1.88 0.07 1.37
C ASP A 265 -2.96 1.16 1.36
N ALA A 266 -3.56 1.44 0.20
CA ALA A 266 -4.56 2.51 0.09
C ALA A 266 -5.83 2.17 0.87
N GLU A 267 -6.35 3.12 1.66
CA GLU A 267 -7.61 2.95 2.39
C GLU A 267 -8.83 3.11 1.48
N SER A 268 -8.66 3.83 0.37
CA SER A 268 -9.71 4.05 -0.62
C SER A 268 -9.16 4.27 -2.02
N MET A 269 -10.02 4.05 -3.00
CA MET A 269 -9.78 4.37 -4.41
C MET A 269 -10.98 5.11 -4.99
N PHE A 270 -10.83 5.79 -6.11
CA PHE A 270 -11.99 6.30 -6.84
C PHE A 270 -12.76 5.17 -7.52
N ALA A 271 -14.08 5.18 -7.42
CA ALA A 271 -14.94 4.20 -8.09
C ALA A 271 -14.70 4.21 -9.60
N VAL A 272 -14.70 5.40 -10.19
CA VAL A 272 -14.36 5.66 -11.59
C VAL A 272 -12.99 6.32 -11.63
N LYS A 273 -12.10 5.88 -12.51
CA LYS A 273 -10.74 6.42 -12.63
C LYS A 273 -10.74 7.93 -12.78
N ASN A 274 -9.97 8.60 -11.94
CA ASN A 274 -9.81 10.06 -11.98
C ASN A 274 -8.38 10.42 -12.39
N PHE A 275 -8.25 11.17 -13.47
CA PHE A 275 -6.99 11.63 -14.04
C PHE A 275 -7.17 13.00 -14.67
N ALA A 276 -6.09 13.77 -14.82
CA ALA A 276 -6.14 15.06 -15.50
C ALA A 276 -6.00 14.91 -17.01
N THR A 277 -6.63 15.81 -17.74
CA THR A 277 -6.47 15.93 -19.19
C THR A 277 -5.53 17.06 -19.58
N VAL A 278 -5.20 17.94 -18.62
CA VAL A 278 -4.39 19.14 -18.83
C VAL A 278 -3.23 19.13 -17.83
N GLU A 279 -2.06 19.51 -18.30
CA GLU A 279 -0.86 19.64 -17.48
C GLU A 279 -1.06 20.69 -16.37
N GLY A 280 -0.51 20.43 -15.17
CA GLY A 280 -0.59 21.33 -14.03
C GLY A 280 -1.76 21.14 -13.08
N ALA A 281 -2.69 20.22 -13.37
CA ALA A 281 -3.82 19.91 -12.48
C ALA A 281 -3.47 18.99 -11.29
N GLY A 282 -2.20 18.69 -11.11
CA GLY A 282 -1.72 17.96 -9.94
C GLY A 282 -1.89 16.43 -9.98
N VAL A 283 -2.41 15.90 -11.05
CA VAL A 283 -2.52 14.46 -11.31
C VAL A 283 -1.77 14.12 -12.59
N PRO A 284 -1.34 12.86 -12.83
CA PRO A 284 -0.71 12.49 -14.08
C PRO A 284 -1.57 12.91 -15.26
N THR A 285 -0.98 13.59 -16.23
CA THR A 285 -1.66 13.89 -17.48
C THR A 285 -1.67 12.66 -18.38
N MET A 286 -2.54 12.65 -19.38
CA MET A 286 -2.51 11.58 -20.37
C MET A 286 -1.20 11.55 -21.15
N ASN A 287 -0.52 12.68 -21.32
CA ASN A 287 0.82 12.71 -21.91
C ASN A 287 1.84 11.95 -21.06
N ASP A 288 1.81 12.14 -19.74
CA ASP A 288 2.70 11.40 -18.84
C ASP A 288 2.46 9.89 -18.99
N VAL A 289 1.21 9.47 -18.98
CA VAL A 289 0.84 8.05 -19.10
C VAL A 289 1.16 7.48 -20.48
N GLN A 290 0.90 8.22 -21.56
CA GLN A 290 1.21 7.80 -22.93
C GLN A 290 2.70 7.67 -23.20
N THR A 291 3.51 8.55 -22.61
CA THR A 291 4.98 8.49 -22.72
C THR A 291 5.54 7.18 -22.16
N TYR A 292 4.93 6.67 -21.10
CA TYR A 292 5.35 5.40 -20.49
C TYR A 292 4.83 4.18 -21.22
N LEU A 293 3.63 4.25 -21.79
CA LEU A 293 2.95 3.08 -22.32
C LEU A 293 3.29 2.79 -23.79
N GLY A 294 4.02 3.69 -24.47
CA GLY A 294 4.39 3.49 -25.87
C GLY A 294 3.18 3.18 -26.75
N GLY A 295 3.25 2.24 -27.65
CA GLY A 295 2.18 1.85 -28.57
C GLY A 295 0.93 1.18 -27.96
N TRP A 296 0.73 1.22 -26.64
CA TRP A 296 -0.38 0.58 -25.92
C TRP A 296 -1.67 1.39 -25.87
N ASN A 297 -1.80 2.36 -26.68
CA ASN A 297 -2.77 3.42 -26.60
C ASN A 297 -4.20 3.00 -26.92
N LYS A 298 -4.45 1.81 -27.46
CA LYS A 298 -5.80 1.47 -27.92
C LYS A 298 -6.16 0.04 -27.50
N TRP A 299 -7.06 -0.07 -26.54
CA TRP A 299 -7.64 -1.35 -26.18
C TRP A 299 -9.09 -1.41 -26.66
N ASN A 300 -9.32 -2.15 -27.74
CA ASN A 300 -10.61 -2.35 -28.38
C ASN A 300 -11.36 -1.09 -28.83
N ASP A 301 -10.67 0.04 -28.95
CA ASP A 301 -11.17 1.27 -29.53
C ASP A 301 -10.04 1.89 -30.36
N GLU A 302 -10.26 2.05 -31.65
CA GLU A 302 -9.24 2.58 -32.59
C GLU A 302 -8.98 4.07 -32.35
N ASP A 303 -9.94 4.77 -31.77
CA ASP A 303 -9.92 6.22 -31.63
C ASP A 303 -9.54 6.70 -30.23
N ASN A 304 -9.69 5.84 -29.22
CA ASN A 304 -9.56 6.22 -27.82
C ASN A 304 -8.48 5.44 -27.09
N PHE A 305 -7.75 6.16 -26.24
CA PHE A 305 -6.74 5.60 -25.35
C PHE A 305 -7.38 5.13 -24.07
N ARG A 306 -7.21 3.84 -23.71
CA ARG A 306 -7.64 3.33 -22.41
C ARG A 306 -6.74 3.86 -21.30
N SER A 307 -7.33 4.51 -20.30
CA SER A 307 -6.60 4.98 -19.13
C SER A 307 -6.29 3.84 -18.19
N TYR A 308 -5.02 3.46 -18.10
CA TYR A 308 -4.54 2.53 -17.08
C TYR A 308 -4.27 3.23 -15.74
N TRP A 309 -3.78 4.46 -15.80
CA TRP A 309 -3.40 5.23 -14.63
C TRP A 309 -4.55 6.10 -14.13
N SER A 310 -4.68 6.18 -12.81
CA SER A 310 -5.58 7.09 -12.12
C SER A 310 -4.90 7.51 -10.83
N CYS A 311 -5.07 8.74 -10.40
CA CYS A 311 -4.53 9.16 -9.12
C CYS A 311 -5.42 8.66 -7.99
N SER A 312 -4.84 8.04 -6.96
CA SER A 312 -5.58 7.63 -5.77
C SER A 312 -6.11 8.82 -4.97
N PRO A 313 -7.24 8.68 -4.25
CA PRO A 313 -7.80 9.75 -3.42
C PRO A 313 -6.79 10.35 -2.43
N ALA A 314 -5.88 9.52 -1.91
CA ALA A 314 -4.82 9.96 -1.00
C ALA A 314 -3.90 11.02 -1.60
N PHE A 315 -3.80 11.10 -2.92
CA PHE A 315 -2.86 11.96 -3.65
C PHE A 315 -3.55 12.87 -4.68
N PHE A 316 -4.87 12.91 -4.70
CA PHE A 316 -5.59 13.75 -5.65
C PHE A 316 -5.46 15.23 -5.28
N ALA A 317 -5.05 16.09 -6.24
CA ALA A 317 -4.62 17.45 -5.97
C ALA A 317 -5.60 18.31 -5.17
N LYS A 318 -6.90 18.20 -5.44
CA LYS A 318 -7.92 18.98 -4.72
C LYS A 318 -8.12 18.55 -3.26
N ASP A 319 -7.83 17.28 -2.99
CA ASP A 319 -7.96 16.66 -1.66
C ASP A 319 -6.60 16.45 -1.00
N PHE A 320 -5.52 16.81 -1.73
CA PHE A 320 -4.16 16.62 -1.26
C PHE A 320 -3.78 17.77 -0.34
N PRO A 321 -3.57 17.51 0.97
CA PRO A 321 -3.22 18.55 1.92
C PRO A 321 -1.87 19.16 1.58
N GLN A 322 -1.65 20.40 2.02
CA GLN A 322 -0.34 21.03 1.90
C GLN A 322 0.72 20.18 2.62
N VAL A 323 1.98 20.29 2.20
CA VAL A 323 3.09 19.49 2.79
C VAL A 323 3.13 19.60 4.32
N SER A 324 2.82 20.78 4.86
CA SER A 324 2.69 21.03 6.31
C SER A 324 1.61 20.17 6.97
N ASP A 325 0.51 19.91 6.26
CA ASP A 325 -0.64 19.20 6.80
C ASP A 325 -0.48 17.68 6.66
N GLN A 326 0.49 17.24 5.86
CA GLN A 326 0.82 15.81 5.66
C GLN A 326 1.75 15.27 6.73
N ILE A 327 2.35 16.16 7.51
CA ILE A 327 3.15 15.76 8.66
C ILE A 327 2.19 15.42 9.78
N VAL A 328 1.81 14.17 9.89
CA VAL A 328 0.98 13.69 10.98
C VAL A 328 1.87 13.44 12.18
N ASP A 329 1.56 14.10 13.26
CA ASP A 329 2.14 13.79 14.57
C ASP A 329 1.50 12.51 15.11
N LEU A 330 2.11 11.37 14.80
CA LEU A 330 1.65 10.07 15.29
C LEU A 330 1.86 9.88 16.79
N SER A 331 2.45 10.87 17.47
CA SER A 331 2.65 10.85 18.91
C SER A 331 1.55 11.58 19.69
N SER A 332 0.53 12.14 19.02
CA SER A 332 -0.60 12.85 19.65
C SER A 332 -1.95 12.29 19.21
N GLY A 333 -2.95 12.38 20.08
CA GLY A 333 -4.32 11.95 19.81
C GLY A 333 -4.55 10.45 19.95
N GLU A 334 -5.55 9.92 19.25
CA GLU A 334 -5.92 8.51 19.27
C GLU A 334 -4.83 7.58 18.70
N ASN A 335 -3.84 8.14 18.01
CA ASN A 335 -2.67 7.45 17.48
C ASN A 335 -1.44 7.57 18.40
N ASN A 336 -1.64 7.87 19.66
CA ASN A 336 -0.59 8.11 20.66
C ASN A 336 0.31 6.89 20.91
N ASP A 337 -0.15 5.71 20.55
CA ASP A 337 0.56 4.45 20.79
C ASP A 337 1.78 4.28 19.88
N TYR A 338 1.93 5.13 18.87
CA TYR A 338 3.00 4.96 17.90
C TYR A 338 4.31 5.62 18.28
N GLY A 339 4.32 6.51 19.28
CA GLY A 339 5.56 7.13 19.79
C GLY A 339 6.48 7.71 18.72
N GLN A 340 6.06 7.69 17.48
CA GLN A 340 6.81 8.15 16.32
C GLN A 340 6.61 9.64 16.20
N GLY A 341 7.60 10.44 16.26
CA GLY A 341 7.53 11.85 15.95
C GLY A 341 6.74 12.14 14.67
N LYS A 342 6.81 13.31 14.18
CA LYS A 342 6.17 13.68 12.91
C LYS A 342 6.68 12.79 11.79
N VAL A 343 5.83 11.92 11.31
CA VAL A 343 6.07 11.08 10.12
C VAL A 343 5.19 11.65 9.01
N VAL A 344 5.74 11.78 7.82
CA VAL A 344 4.92 12.04 6.65
C VAL A 344 4.05 10.81 6.44
N LYS A 345 2.82 10.90 6.89
CA LYS A 345 1.80 9.90 6.61
C LYS A 345 0.92 10.50 5.52
N PRO A 346 1.04 10.04 4.29
CA PRO A 346 0.08 10.40 3.25
C PRO A 346 -1.30 9.98 3.75
N TYR A 347 -2.27 10.87 3.60
CA TYR A 347 -3.63 10.61 3.99
C TYR A 347 -4.13 9.30 3.41
N ALA A 348 -4.85 8.52 4.24
CA ALA A 348 -5.54 7.30 3.83
C ALA A 348 -4.63 6.19 3.27
N LEU A 349 -3.45 6.00 3.85
CA LEU A 349 -2.61 4.83 3.65
C LEU A 349 -2.47 4.03 4.95
N LYS A 350 -2.55 2.70 4.86
CA LYS A 350 -2.35 1.77 5.96
C LYS A 350 -0.90 1.33 6.04
N TYR A 351 -0.35 1.41 7.26
CA TYR A 351 0.94 0.86 7.61
C TYR A 351 0.73 -0.17 8.71
N TYR A 352 1.43 -1.29 8.62
CA TYR A 352 1.23 -2.41 9.52
C TYR A 352 2.39 -2.56 10.49
N SER A 353 2.09 -2.88 11.76
CA SER A 353 3.09 -3.28 12.74
C SER A 353 3.49 -4.74 12.55
N TYR A 354 4.62 -5.14 13.17
CA TYR A 354 5.03 -6.54 13.16
C TYR A 354 3.92 -7.46 13.69
N ASN A 355 3.30 -7.10 14.82
CA ASN A 355 2.24 -7.90 15.44
C ASN A 355 0.98 -7.96 14.58
N GLN A 356 0.64 -6.91 13.84
CA GLN A 356 -0.46 -6.94 12.86
C GLN A 356 -0.15 -7.83 11.65
N ILE A 357 1.12 -8.05 11.33
CA ILE A 357 1.53 -8.93 10.22
C ILE A 357 1.62 -10.39 10.70
N CYS A 358 2.32 -10.65 11.80
CA CYS A 358 2.68 -12.00 12.25
C CYS A 358 1.79 -12.55 13.38
N GLY A 359 0.96 -11.72 14.03
CA GLY A 359 0.09 -12.12 15.14
C GLY A 359 -0.89 -13.24 14.79
N THR A 360 -1.62 -13.75 15.77
CA THR A 360 -2.52 -14.91 15.64
C THR A 360 -3.57 -14.72 14.53
N ASN A 361 -4.08 -13.49 14.38
CA ASN A 361 -4.99 -13.08 13.30
C ASN A 361 -4.30 -12.08 12.37
N GLY A 362 -2.98 -12.22 12.20
CA GLY A 362 -2.20 -11.30 11.41
C GLY A 362 -2.58 -11.33 9.93
N ASN A 363 -2.43 -10.20 9.27
CA ASN A 363 -2.75 -10.05 7.86
C ASN A 363 -1.61 -10.52 6.93
N GLY A 364 -0.49 -10.97 7.47
CA GLY A 364 0.67 -11.42 6.72
C GLY A 364 0.48 -12.78 6.08
N VAL A 365 1.02 -12.94 4.88
CA VAL A 365 1.10 -14.22 4.18
C VAL A 365 2.36 -14.95 4.62
N LYS A 366 2.20 -16.20 5.12
CA LYS A 366 3.31 -17.02 5.65
C LYS A 366 3.91 -17.98 4.63
N LYS A 367 3.49 -17.88 3.38
CA LYS A 367 4.01 -18.67 2.25
C LYS A 367 4.95 -17.83 1.40
N PHE A 368 6.03 -18.43 0.92
CA PHE A 368 7.08 -17.78 0.14
C PHE A 368 7.35 -18.47 -1.20
N ALA A 369 6.70 -19.58 -1.48
CA ALA A 369 6.81 -20.33 -2.72
C ALA A 369 5.43 -20.71 -3.25
N ALA A 370 5.37 -21.09 -4.52
CA ALA A 370 4.16 -21.66 -5.12
C ALA A 370 3.75 -22.94 -4.40
N ASP A 371 2.46 -23.22 -4.38
CA ASP A 371 1.90 -24.52 -3.98
C ASP A 371 2.25 -25.60 -5.03
N ALA A 372 1.95 -26.85 -4.73
CA ALA A 372 2.24 -27.97 -5.64
C ALA A 372 1.50 -27.89 -7.00
N ASP A 373 0.37 -27.20 -7.05
CA ASP A 373 -0.41 -26.90 -8.26
C ASP A 373 0.08 -25.65 -9.02
N GLY A 374 1.15 -25.00 -8.55
CA GLY A 374 1.70 -23.80 -9.13
C GLY A 374 1.04 -22.50 -8.66
N THR A 375 0.06 -22.55 -7.75
CA THR A 375 -0.59 -21.36 -7.19
C THR A 375 0.39 -20.53 -6.36
N LEU A 376 0.58 -19.27 -6.78
CA LEU A 376 1.49 -18.34 -6.09
C LEU A 376 0.83 -17.74 -4.85
N PRO A 377 1.61 -17.45 -3.78
CA PRO A 377 1.14 -16.64 -2.67
C PRO A 377 0.65 -15.28 -3.17
N VAL A 378 -0.52 -14.84 -2.69
CA VAL A 378 -1.20 -13.66 -3.22
C VAL A 378 -1.74 -12.76 -2.12
N LYS A 379 -1.70 -11.46 -2.38
CA LYS A 379 -2.51 -10.42 -1.71
C LYS A 379 -3.13 -9.50 -2.74
N TYR A 380 -4.29 -8.97 -2.39
CA TYR A 380 -4.97 -7.96 -3.18
C TYR A 380 -4.95 -6.64 -2.42
N ALA A 381 -4.86 -5.55 -3.17
CA ALA A 381 -4.86 -4.19 -2.64
C ALA A 381 -5.73 -3.29 -3.51
N LEU A 382 -6.16 -2.17 -2.96
CA LEU A 382 -6.74 -1.08 -3.71
C LEU A 382 -5.66 -0.37 -4.55
N GLU A 383 -6.11 0.36 -5.55
CA GLU A 383 -5.23 1.20 -6.36
C GLU A 383 -4.49 2.22 -5.48
N ASN A 384 -3.16 2.24 -5.58
CA ASN A 384 -2.30 3.20 -4.92
C ASN A 384 -1.33 3.82 -5.93
N THR A 385 -1.69 4.99 -6.44
CA THR A 385 -0.98 5.70 -7.51
C THR A 385 -0.86 7.18 -7.16
N MET A 386 0.33 7.74 -7.31
CA MET A 386 0.60 9.15 -7.03
C MET A 386 0.48 10.01 -8.28
N GLY A 387 0.01 11.25 -8.11
CA GLY A 387 0.13 12.31 -9.08
C GLY A 387 1.44 13.09 -8.92
N LYS A 388 1.80 13.90 -9.92
CA LYS A 388 3.05 14.67 -9.96
C LYS A 388 3.27 15.56 -8.72
N PRO A 389 2.32 16.38 -8.24
CA PRO A 389 2.56 17.23 -7.06
C PRO A 389 2.81 16.42 -5.79
N ALA A 390 2.09 15.31 -5.60
CA ALA A 390 2.33 14.43 -4.47
C ALA A 390 3.73 13.82 -4.54
N PHE A 391 4.12 13.38 -5.72
CA PHE A 391 5.42 12.78 -5.97
C PHE A 391 6.59 13.77 -5.74
N GLU A 392 6.43 15.03 -6.16
CA GLU A 392 7.45 16.07 -6.00
C GLU A 392 7.52 16.63 -4.58
N SER A 393 6.41 16.65 -3.84
CA SER A 393 6.30 17.27 -2.50
C SER A 393 6.48 16.29 -1.35
N LEU A 394 6.23 14.99 -1.57
CA LEU A 394 6.44 13.96 -0.55
C LEU A 394 7.81 13.32 -0.66
N ASN A 395 8.29 12.80 0.47
CA ASN A 395 9.29 11.76 0.40
C ASN A 395 8.59 10.48 -0.12
N PRO A 396 8.83 10.08 -1.38
CA PRO A 396 8.08 9.00 -2.01
C PRO A 396 8.24 7.66 -1.32
N LYS A 397 9.33 7.42 -0.58
CA LYS A 397 9.58 6.15 0.10
C LYS A 397 8.46 5.73 1.05
N ALA A 398 7.94 6.67 1.85
CA ALA A 398 6.90 6.35 2.82
C ALA A 398 5.54 6.08 2.17
N ALA A 399 5.27 6.69 1.01
CA ALA A 399 3.97 6.68 0.36
C ALA A 399 3.83 5.63 -0.76
N VAL A 400 4.95 5.14 -1.27
CA VAL A 400 4.97 4.12 -2.32
C VAL A 400 4.54 2.77 -1.74
N PRO A 401 3.60 2.07 -2.38
CA PRO A 401 3.25 0.72 -1.96
C PRO A 401 4.48 -0.18 -2.04
N SER A 402 4.69 -0.94 -0.99
CA SER A 402 5.83 -1.85 -0.89
C SER A 402 5.42 -3.21 -0.34
N VAL A 403 6.16 -4.24 -0.68
CA VAL A 403 6.10 -5.50 0.04
C VAL A 403 7.01 -5.39 1.26
N LEU A 404 6.44 -5.61 2.44
CA LEU A 404 7.22 -5.86 3.66
C LEU A 404 7.42 -7.36 3.82
N LEU A 405 8.68 -7.78 3.82
CA LEU A 405 9.09 -9.12 4.24
C LEU A 405 9.60 -9.02 5.68
N VAL A 406 8.86 -9.56 6.63
CA VAL A 406 9.21 -9.53 8.04
C VAL A 406 9.76 -10.87 8.51
N GLY A 407 10.63 -10.81 9.49
CA GLY A 407 11.24 -12.01 10.06
C GLY A 407 12.04 -11.69 11.32
N ASN A 408 12.91 -12.64 11.68
CA ASN A 408 13.80 -12.47 12.82
C ASN A 408 15.21 -12.98 12.50
N TYR A 409 16.16 -12.55 13.29
CA TYR A 409 17.53 -13.08 13.26
C TYR A 409 17.75 -14.12 14.35
N SER A 410 18.34 -15.26 13.97
CA SER A 410 19.09 -16.10 14.88
C SER A 410 20.51 -15.54 14.99
N VAL A 411 20.99 -15.37 16.20
CA VAL A 411 22.28 -14.72 16.48
C VAL A 411 23.29 -15.76 16.95
N THR A 412 24.46 -15.76 16.34
CA THR A 412 25.65 -16.47 16.86
C THR A 412 26.70 -15.43 17.24
N TYR A 413 27.20 -15.51 18.46
CA TYR A 413 28.22 -14.59 18.97
C TYR A 413 29.38 -15.38 19.57
N ASN A 414 30.60 -15.11 19.13
CA ASN A 414 31.81 -15.83 19.53
C ASN A 414 31.68 -17.36 19.40
N GLY A 415 31.04 -17.81 18.32
CA GLY A 415 30.79 -19.25 18.08
C GLY A 415 29.63 -19.85 18.88
N THR A 416 29.01 -19.11 19.80
CA THR A 416 27.88 -19.55 20.61
C THR A 416 26.55 -19.08 20.01
N ALA A 417 25.63 -20.01 19.72
CA ALA A 417 24.28 -19.67 19.30
C ALA A 417 23.48 -19.11 20.48
N LEU A 418 22.87 -17.93 20.29
CA LEU A 418 22.10 -17.27 21.34
C LEU A 418 20.65 -17.75 21.38
N PRO A 419 19.95 -17.63 22.52
CA PRO A 419 18.53 -17.96 22.63
C PRO A 419 17.68 -17.23 21.58
N ALA A 420 16.66 -17.91 21.06
CA ALA A 420 15.68 -17.31 20.18
C ALA A 420 15.02 -16.10 20.85
N GLY A 421 14.85 -15.02 20.09
CA GLY A 421 14.28 -13.77 20.64
C GLY A 421 15.29 -12.91 21.42
N THR A 422 16.58 -13.15 21.29
CA THR A 422 17.60 -12.27 21.85
C THR A 422 17.44 -10.85 21.26
N THR A 423 17.30 -9.85 22.13
CA THR A 423 17.29 -8.44 21.75
C THR A 423 18.72 -7.93 21.63
N PHE A 424 19.04 -7.33 20.49
CA PHE A 424 20.36 -6.78 20.23
C PHE A 424 20.28 -5.46 19.46
N TYR A 425 21.41 -4.80 19.37
CA TYR A 425 21.59 -3.53 18.66
C TYR A 425 22.77 -3.63 17.69
N ILE A 426 22.64 -2.98 16.55
CA ILE A 426 23.77 -2.75 15.63
C ILE A 426 24.17 -1.28 15.71
N TYR A 427 25.41 -1.03 16.07
CA TYR A 427 26.01 0.28 16.21
C TYR A 427 27.42 0.27 15.62
N ASN A 428 27.68 1.14 14.65
CA ASN A 428 28.97 1.17 13.94
C ASN A 428 29.43 -0.22 13.48
N ASN A 429 28.54 -0.97 12.81
CA ASN A 429 28.74 -2.34 12.32
C ASN A 429 29.10 -3.38 13.39
N SER A 430 28.92 -3.06 14.66
CA SER A 430 29.18 -3.95 15.79
C SER A 430 27.88 -4.31 16.49
N ILE A 431 27.83 -5.53 17.04
CA ILE A 431 26.68 -5.99 17.81
C ILE A 431 26.85 -5.67 19.30
N TYR A 432 25.77 -5.19 19.91
CA TYR A 432 25.63 -4.93 21.34
C TYR A 432 24.33 -5.53 21.84
N PHE A 433 24.26 -5.83 23.12
CA PHE A 433 23.09 -6.47 23.73
C PHE A 433 22.36 -5.53 24.69
N GLN A 434 21.08 -5.78 24.92
CA GLN A 434 20.32 -5.12 25.97
C GLN A 434 20.75 -5.61 27.35
N THR A 435 20.88 -6.94 27.48
CA THR A 435 21.38 -7.66 28.63
C THR A 435 22.40 -8.69 28.17
N ALA A 436 23.40 -8.98 28.99
CA ALA A 436 24.37 -10.02 28.65
C ALA A 436 23.66 -11.39 28.53
N PRO A 437 23.75 -12.07 27.37
CA PRO A 437 23.24 -13.44 27.26
C PRO A 437 23.95 -14.38 28.26
N ALA A 438 23.22 -15.33 28.82
CA ALA A 438 23.69 -16.14 29.94
C ALA A 438 25.00 -16.92 29.69
N ASP A 439 25.19 -17.41 28.45
CA ASP A 439 26.32 -18.26 28.08
C ASP A 439 27.40 -17.53 27.29
N VAL A 440 27.40 -16.20 27.34
CA VAL A 440 28.32 -15.37 26.57
C VAL A 440 29.30 -14.64 27.46
N THR A 441 30.56 -14.98 27.33
CA THR A 441 31.65 -14.18 27.89
C THR A 441 31.96 -12.97 27.00
N ASN A 442 32.23 -11.81 27.61
CA ASN A 442 32.56 -10.56 26.93
C ASN A 442 31.42 -9.99 26.05
N ALA A 443 30.15 -10.24 26.41
CA ALA A 443 29.02 -9.55 25.79
C ALA A 443 29.09 -8.05 26.09
N LEU A 444 29.06 -7.24 25.03
CA LEU A 444 29.03 -5.78 25.17
C LEU A 444 27.60 -5.27 25.27
N LEU A 445 27.35 -4.44 26.27
CA LEU A 445 26.04 -3.83 26.46
C LEU A 445 25.94 -2.48 25.76
N MET A 446 24.84 -2.26 25.04
CA MET A 446 24.62 -0.98 24.34
C MET A 446 24.60 0.21 25.31
N LYS A 447 24.00 0.01 26.48
CA LYS A 447 23.97 1.02 27.53
C LYS A 447 25.38 1.44 27.97
N ASP A 448 26.27 0.48 28.19
CA ASP A 448 27.64 0.75 28.61
C ASP A 448 28.43 1.50 27.53
N LYS A 449 28.21 1.10 26.26
CA LYS A 449 28.83 1.77 25.11
C LYS A 449 28.37 3.23 25.00
N PHE A 450 27.06 3.47 25.12
CA PHE A 450 26.53 4.82 25.07
C PHE A 450 26.98 5.69 26.25
N ILE A 451 27.10 5.11 27.46
CA ILE A 451 27.67 5.81 28.61
C ILE A 451 29.12 6.20 28.37
N ALA A 452 29.90 5.32 27.73
CA ALA A 452 31.30 5.60 27.42
C ALA A 452 31.48 6.64 26.32
N ASP A 453 30.56 6.70 25.35
CA ASP A 453 30.66 7.59 24.20
C ASP A 453 30.05 8.99 24.43
N GLN A 454 29.15 9.15 25.40
CA GLN A 454 28.45 10.40 25.65
C GLN A 454 29.40 11.50 26.13
N GLN A 455 29.11 12.76 25.78
CA GLN A 455 29.88 13.93 26.14
C GLN A 455 29.00 15.02 26.84
N ILE A 456 27.81 14.64 27.31
CA ILE A 456 26.77 15.55 27.81
C ILE A 456 26.69 15.55 29.32
N LEU A 457 26.77 14.36 29.94
CA LEU A 457 26.52 14.18 31.36
C LEU A 457 27.84 14.22 32.14
N TYR A 458 27.84 14.94 33.24
CA TYR A 458 28.98 15.10 34.17
C TYR A 458 28.55 14.72 35.57
N VAL A 459 29.47 14.20 36.35
CA VAL A 459 29.34 14.04 37.82
C VAL A 459 30.27 14.98 38.54
N LYS A 460 29.84 15.47 39.68
CA LYS A 460 30.64 16.37 40.54
C LYS A 460 31.40 15.56 41.58
N ASP A 461 32.71 15.75 41.64
CA ASP A 461 33.58 15.17 42.63
C ASP A 461 34.38 16.32 43.31
N GLY A 462 34.00 16.64 44.53
CA GLY A 462 34.52 17.84 45.20
C GLY A 462 34.16 19.11 44.43
N ASN A 463 35.19 19.86 43.99
CA ASN A 463 35.02 21.05 43.16
C ASN A 463 35.14 20.80 41.66
N ASN A 464 35.37 19.56 41.24
CA ASN A 464 35.61 19.18 39.85
C ASN A 464 34.37 18.51 39.20
N TYR A 465 34.22 18.72 37.91
CA TYR A 465 33.22 18.04 37.07
C TYR A 465 33.94 17.14 36.11
N THR A 466 33.60 15.85 36.13
CA THR A 466 34.14 14.85 35.21
C THR A 466 33.01 14.22 34.39
N LEU A 467 33.31 13.82 33.16
CA LEU A 467 32.32 13.07 32.35
C LEU A 467 31.80 11.85 33.13
N LEU A 468 30.47 11.70 33.08
CA LEU A 468 29.82 10.53 33.67
C LEU A 468 30.29 9.27 32.97
N SER A 469 30.78 8.32 33.74
CA SER A 469 31.18 6.98 33.30
C SER A 469 30.69 5.94 34.31
N LYS A 470 30.81 4.66 33.98
CA LYS A 470 30.43 3.57 34.90
C LYS A 470 31.19 3.61 36.24
N ASP A 471 32.45 4.06 36.20
CA ASP A 471 33.32 4.10 37.37
C ASP A 471 33.10 5.36 38.23
N LYS A 472 32.45 6.38 37.68
CA LYS A 472 32.23 7.68 38.32
C LYS A 472 30.82 7.91 38.82
N ALA A 473 29.83 7.23 38.22
CA ALA A 473 28.43 7.31 38.63
C ALA A 473 28.07 6.21 39.63
N ASP A 474 27.23 6.54 40.59
CA ASP A 474 26.68 5.56 41.52
C ASP A 474 25.64 4.65 40.83
N ALA A 475 25.33 3.52 41.47
CA ALA A 475 24.39 2.53 40.95
C ALA A 475 22.98 3.13 40.74
N ALA A 476 22.56 4.08 41.57
CA ALA A 476 21.26 4.74 41.45
C ALA A 476 21.21 5.59 40.16
N THR A 477 22.23 6.40 39.92
CA THR A 477 22.39 7.21 38.69
C THR A 477 22.45 6.30 37.45
N LEU A 478 23.26 5.24 37.50
CA LEU A 478 23.33 4.28 36.39
C LEU A 478 21.98 3.57 36.14
N GLY A 479 21.19 3.34 37.19
CA GLY A 479 19.84 2.77 37.11
C GLY A 479 18.85 3.66 36.36
N LEU A 480 19.05 4.97 36.35
CA LEU A 480 18.20 5.92 35.62
C LEU A 480 18.53 6.07 34.13
N LEU A 481 19.67 5.58 33.69
CA LEU A 481 20.05 5.55 32.28
C LEU A 481 19.46 4.33 31.60
N THR A 482 18.89 4.54 30.43
CA THR A 482 18.30 3.48 29.59
C THR A 482 18.62 3.70 28.13
N VAL A 483 18.54 2.64 27.35
CA VAL A 483 18.64 2.68 25.87
C VAL A 483 17.24 2.48 25.31
N LYS A 484 16.68 3.50 24.74
CA LYS A 484 15.34 3.48 24.16
C LYS A 484 15.21 4.48 23.02
N HIS A 485 14.12 4.37 22.31
CA HIS A 485 13.70 5.39 21.35
C HIS A 485 13.41 6.71 22.11
N PRO A 486 13.86 7.87 21.59
CA PRO A 486 13.62 9.15 22.25
C PRO A 486 12.14 9.44 22.46
N ASP A 487 11.80 9.99 23.63
CA ASP A 487 10.42 10.41 23.93
C ASP A 487 9.97 11.56 23.02
N LYS A 488 8.65 11.72 22.88
CA LYS A 488 8.03 12.76 22.02
C LYS A 488 8.63 14.15 22.21
N ALA A 489 8.80 14.59 23.46
CA ALA A 489 9.34 15.91 23.78
C ALA A 489 10.78 16.13 23.28
N VAL A 490 11.53 15.05 23.08
CA VAL A 490 12.89 15.06 22.54
C VAL A 490 12.88 15.10 21.01
N ARG A 491 11.84 14.56 20.38
CA ARG A 491 11.72 14.33 18.95
C ARG A 491 11.04 15.43 18.14
N ASP A 492 10.38 16.38 18.82
CA ASP A 492 9.44 17.35 18.20
C ASP A 492 9.95 18.15 17.00
N LYS A 493 11.23 18.07 16.70
CA LYS A 493 11.83 18.78 15.57
C LYS A 493 12.45 17.88 14.52
N ASN A 494 12.49 16.56 14.74
CA ASN A 494 13.19 15.63 13.85
C ASN A 494 12.37 14.37 13.61
N LEU A 495 12.24 13.99 12.36
CA LEU A 495 11.63 12.72 11.96
C LEU A 495 12.60 11.58 12.29
N VAL A 496 12.37 10.88 13.40
CA VAL A 496 13.23 9.77 13.84
C VAL A 496 12.50 8.45 13.67
N PRO A 497 13.00 7.57 12.79
CA PRO A 497 12.45 6.22 12.65
C PRO A 497 12.56 5.44 13.96
N HIS A 498 11.56 4.66 14.29
CA HIS A 498 11.52 3.82 15.50
C HIS A 498 12.65 2.81 15.65
N ARG A 499 13.33 2.50 14.59
CA ARG A 499 14.47 1.59 14.61
C ARG A 499 15.68 2.11 15.37
N PHE A 500 15.74 3.42 15.65
CA PHE A 500 16.87 4.05 16.33
C PHE A 500 16.63 4.18 17.81
N VAL A 501 17.67 3.89 18.58
CA VAL A 501 17.69 4.09 20.02
C VAL A 501 18.91 4.91 20.42
N THR A 502 18.78 5.62 21.54
CA THR A 502 19.84 6.43 22.14
C THR A 502 19.85 6.26 23.65
N LEU A 503 20.89 6.79 24.29
CA LEU A 503 20.92 6.90 25.74
C LEU A 503 19.90 7.95 26.21
N GLN A 504 19.11 7.61 27.20
CA GLN A 504 18.11 8.48 27.80
C GLN A 504 18.16 8.40 29.32
N LEU A 505 17.84 9.51 30.00
CA LEU A 505 17.53 9.54 31.42
C LEU A 505 16.02 9.32 31.62
N THR A 506 15.64 8.40 32.48
CA THR A 506 14.22 8.14 32.81
C THR A 506 13.69 9.14 33.86
N SER A 507 14.56 9.68 34.71
CA SER A 507 14.26 10.74 35.67
C SER A 507 15.53 11.55 35.99
N ALA A 508 15.38 12.65 36.72
CA ALA A 508 16.49 13.48 37.13
C ALA A 508 17.34 12.79 38.21
N PRO A 509 18.62 12.49 37.92
CA PRO A 509 19.54 11.92 38.90
C PRO A 509 20.06 12.96 39.87
N THR A 510 20.50 12.52 41.03
CA THR A 510 21.23 13.35 41.97
C THR A 510 22.69 13.48 41.54
N ASN A 511 23.29 14.68 41.76
CA ASN A 511 24.72 14.94 41.48
C ASN A 511 25.16 14.73 40.00
N VAL A 512 24.23 14.83 39.06
CA VAL A 512 24.52 14.85 37.62
C VAL A 512 24.26 16.22 37.04
N TYR A 513 25.15 16.67 36.20
CA TYR A 513 25.19 18.00 35.58
C TYR A 513 25.34 17.86 34.05
N TYR A 514 24.98 18.92 33.37
CA TYR A 514 25.21 19.05 31.92
C TYR A 514 25.63 20.49 31.57
N ARG A 515 26.10 20.69 30.34
CA ARG A 515 26.42 22.02 29.81
C ARG A 515 25.53 22.34 28.64
N PRO A 516 24.60 23.30 28.73
CA PRO A 516 23.58 23.57 27.73
C PRO A 516 24.10 23.81 26.30
N ASN A 517 25.27 24.44 26.18
CA ASN A 517 25.87 24.79 24.89
C ASN A 517 27.23 24.12 24.67
N GLY A 518 27.52 23.00 25.35
CA GLY A 518 28.85 22.41 25.35
C GLY A 518 29.95 23.23 26.00
N ALA A 519 29.64 24.48 26.40
CA ALA A 519 30.51 25.43 27.08
C ALA A 519 29.73 26.17 28.16
N GLY A 520 30.40 26.88 29.07
CA GLY A 520 29.74 27.62 30.15
C GLY A 520 29.65 26.84 31.46
N GLU A 521 28.72 27.25 32.32
CA GLU A 521 28.55 26.66 33.65
C GLU A 521 27.91 25.27 33.59
N TYR A 522 28.24 24.46 34.58
CA TYR A 522 27.61 23.16 34.80
C TYR A 522 26.27 23.36 35.50
N VAL A 523 25.19 22.93 34.84
CA VAL A 523 23.82 23.03 35.31
C VAL A 523 23.36 21.68 35.85
N PRO A 524 22.80 21.58 37.06
CA PRO A 524 22.28 20.31 37.57
C PRO A 524 21.12 19.79 36.70
N VAL A 525 21.09 18.51 36.49
CA VAL A 525 19.94 17.86 35.85
C VAL A 525 18.77 17.83 36.82
N THR A 526 17.64 18.35 36.39
CA THR A 526 16.40 18.44 37.18
C THR A 526 15.23 17.91 36.37
N THR A 527 14.10 17.67 37.01
CA THR A 527 12.87 17.26 36.32
C THR A 527 12.44 18.27 35.24
N THR A 528 12.69 19.58 35.51
CA THR A 528 12.30 20.66 34.58
C THR A 528 13.13 20.66 33.30
N ASN A 529 14.41 20.30 33.35
CA ASN A 529 15.31 20.32 32.18
C ASN A 529 15.62 18.93 31.61
N LEU A 530 14.98 17.88 32.12
CA LEU A 530 15.23 16.49 31.70
C LEU A 530 15.08 16.30 30.19
N ASN A 531 14.03 16.85 29.59
CA ASN A 531 13.81 16.78 28.16
C ASN A 531 14.90 17.50 27.35
N VAL A 532 15.41 18.61 27.85
CA VAL A 532 16.53 19.32 27.22
C VAL A 532 17.78 18.42 27.23
N VAL A 533 18.09 17.82 28.38
CA VAL A 533 19.23 16.92 28.53
C VAL A 533 19.09 15.71 27.62
N ASN A 534 17.93 15.07 27.58
CA ASN A 534 17.66 13.94 26.70
C ASN A 534 17.74 14.32 25.21
N THR A 535 17.33 15.54 24.84
CA THR A 535 17.53 16.09 23.49
C THR A 535 19.01 16.23 23.14
N LEU A 536 19.82 16.74 24.05
CA LEU A 536 21.26 16.85 23.84
C LEU A 536 21.94 15.49 23.73
N LEU A 537 21.56 14.52 24.56
CA LEU A 537 22.03 13.14 24.47
C LEU A 537 21.73 12.55 23.09
N TRP A 538 20.52 12.76 22.61
CA TRP A 538 20.12 12.28 21.29
C TRP A 538 20.85 12.97 20.14
N GLN A 539 21.01 14.29 20.19
CA GLN A 539 21.65 15.07 19.14
C GLN A 539 23.16 14.80 18.98
N GLN A 540 23.84 14.40 20.05
CA GLN A 540 25.28 14.13 20.04
C GLN A 540 25.62 12.64 19.91
N SER A 541 24.65 11.75 20.09
CA SER A 541 24.90 10.32 20.01
C SER A 541 24.74 9.82 18.59
N SER A 542 25.66 8.98 18.15
CA SER A 542 25.40 8.09 17.01
C SER A 542 24.23 7.18 17.40
N VAL A 543 23.33 6.94 16.45
CA VAL A 543 22.15 6.14 16.70
C VAL A 543 22.44 4.66 16.51
N ALA A 544 21.86 3.82 17.36
CA ALA A 544 21.92 2.37 17.20
C ALA A 544 20.62 1.84 16.61
N TYR A 545 20.74 0.85 15.74
CA TYR A 545 19.58 0.12 15.21
C TYR A 545 19.16 -0.95 16.21
N ALA A 546 17.89 -0.96 16.60
CA ALA A 546 17.35 -1.91 17.55
C ALA A 546 16.66 -3.08 16.86
N TYR A 547 16.93 -4.29 17.35
CA TYR A 547 16.32 -5.56 16.94
C TYR A 547 15.66 -6.23 18.14
N THR A 548 14.49 -5.73 18.50
CA THR A 548 13.73 -6.25 19.64
C THR A 548 13.27 -7.68 19.36
N ASN A 549 13.63 -8.62 20.24
CA ASN A 549 13.43 -10.06 20.02
C ASN A 549 14.00 -10.55 18.68
N GLY A 550 15.06 -9.92 18.17
CA GLY A 550 15.66 -10.22 16.89
C GLY A 550 14.83 -9.81 15.68
N LYS A 551 13.70 -9.10 15.86
CA LYS A 551 12.74 -8.82 14.80
C LYS A 551 13.23 -7.72 13.84
N CYS A 552 12.92 -7.95 12.55
CA CYS A 552 13.40 -7.08 11.47
C CYS A 552 12.52 -7.20 10.22
N TYR A 553 12.74 -6.32 9.26
CA TYR A 553 12.01 -6.33 7.99
C TYR A 553 12.87 -5.84 6.82
N TYR A 554 12.45 -6.24 5.63
CA TYR A 554 12.85 -5.64 4.36
C TYR A 554 11.63 -4.97 3.73
N SER A 555 11.79 -3.76 3.20
CA SER A 555 10.75 -3.03 2.47
C SER A 555 11.14 -2.91 1.00
N MET A 556 10.29 -3.45 0.13
CA MET A 556 10.54 -3.54 -1.29
C MET A 556 9.47 -2.76 -2.06
N PRO A 557 9.79 -1.59 -2.61
CA PRO A 557 8.85 -0.80 -3.41
C PRO A 557 8.31 -1.59 -4.60
N ILE A 558 7.03 -1.41 -4.91
CA ILE A 558 6.39 -2.08 -6.05
C ILE A 558 6.52 -1.20 -7.28
N TRP A 559 7.30 -1.67 -8.25
CA TRP A 559 7.51 -1.02 -9.53
C TRP A 559 6.32 -1.19 -10.46
N HIS A 560 6.06 -0.18 -11.28
CA HIS A 560 5.05 -0.18 -12.33
C HIS A 560 5.64 0.41 -13.63
N LEU A 561 4.93 0.33 -14.74
CA LEU A 561 5.23 0.97 -16.03
C LEU A 561 6.66 0.78 -16.56
N GLY A 562 6.91 -0.34 -17.23
CA GLY A 562 8.13 -0.57 -18.04
C GLY A 562 9.45 -0.69 -17.26
N MET A 563 9.39 -0.66 -15.93
CA MET A 563 10.57 -0.78 -15.07
C MET A 563 10.97 -2.23 -14.77
N THR A 564 10.40 -3.19 -15.47
CA THR A 564 10.40 -4.58 -15.02
C THR A 564 11.57 -5.42 -15.49
N GLU A 565 12.13 -5.13 -16.65
CA GLU A 565 13.14 -6.03 -17.24
C GLU A 565 14.44 -5.35 -17.66
N ASN A 566 14.38 -4.07 -17.94
CA ASN A 566 15.56 -3.36 -18.36
C ASN A 566 16.17 -2.60 -17.18
N THR A 567 17.13 -3.24 -16.49
CA THR A 567 17.87 -2.62 -15.39
C THR A 567 18.55 -1.32 -15.80
N THR A 568 18.81 -1.10 -17.09
CA THR A 568 19.40 0.14 -17.59
C THR A 568 18.48 1.35 -17.52
N ASN A 569 17.16 1.13 -17.46
CA ASN A 569 16.18 2.21 -17.39
C ASN A 569 15.69 2.49 -15.96
N LYS A 570 15.97 1.59 -15.01
CA LYS A 570 15.63 1.82 -13.60
C LYS A 570 16.61 2.81 -13.00
N PRO A 571 16.14 3.83 -12.29
CA PRO A 571 17.01 4.74 -11.56
C PRO A 571 17.57 4.03 -10.30
N LEU A 572 18.46 3.09 -10.53
CA LEU A 572 19.21 2.37 -9.49
C LEU A 572 20.66 2.84 -9.48
N ASP A 573 21.26 2.87 -8.30
CA ASP A 573 22.70 3.08 -8.18
C ASP A 573 23.48 1.81 -8.51
N GLU A 574 24.82 1.90 -8.47
CA GLU A 574 25.72 0.77 -8.75
C GLU A 574 25.52 -0.42 -7.79
N LYS A 575 24.87 -0.18 -6.66
CA LYS A 575 24.55 -1.17 -5.65
C LYS A 575 23.12 -1.71 -5.76
N GLY A 576 22.33 -1.21 -6.72
CA GLY A 576 20.94 -1.59 -6.94
C GLY A 576 19.93 -0.87 -6.03
N ALA A 577 20.36 0.15 -5.28
CA ALA A 577 19.44 0.97 -4.49
C ALA A 577 18.74 2.02 -5.35
N VAL A 578 17.47 2.31 -5.02
CA VAL A 578 16.65 3.26 -5.77
C VAL A 578 17.17 4.68 -5.63
N LYS A 579 17.46 5.32 -6.75
CA LYS A 579 17.77 6.75 -6.80
C LYS A 579 16.48 7.56 -6.79
N TRP A 580 15.94 7.81 -5.64
CA TRP A 580 14.61 8.40 -5.44
C TRP A 580 14.39 9.74 -6.14
N LYS A 581 15.45 10.51 -6.37
CA LYS A 581 15.41 11.80 -7.09
C LYS A 581 15.25 11.67 -8.61
N GLU A 582 15.53 10.50 -9.14
CA GLU A 582 15.46 10.21 -10.58
C GLU A 582 14.15 9.51 -10.96
N LEU A 583 13.31 9.17 -9.98
CA LEU A 583 12.01 8.56 -10.21
C LEU A 583 11.06 9.53 -10.90
N ARG A 584 10.18 8.95 -11.71
CA ARG A 584 9.11 9.66 -12.43
C ARG A 584 7.76 9.20 -11.92
N VAL A 585 6.76 10.04 -12.12
CA VAL A 585 5.37 9.67 -11.88
C VAL A 585 5.04 8.43 -12.70
N GLY A 586 4.49 7.39 -12.05
CA GLY A 586 4.15 6.14 -12.70
C GLY A 586 5.21 5.05 -12.62
N ASP A 587 6.43 5.35 -12.19
CA ASP A 587 7.48 4.32 -12.03
C ASP A 587 7.13 3.31 -10.93
N MET A 588 6.41 3.75 -9.90
CA MET A 588 5.98 2.92 -8.77
C MET A 588 4.49 3.12 -8.47
N GLY A 589 3.84 2.09 -8.02
CA GLY A 589 2.43 2.13 -7.63
C GLY A 589 1.69 0.81 -7.84
N LEU A 590 0.46 0.76 -7.36
CA LEU A 590 -0.48 -0.33 -7.61
C LEU A 590 -1.65 0.20 -8.44
N VAL A 591 -1.82 -0.31 -9.63
CA VAL A 591 -2.93 0.02 -10.53
C VAL A 591 -3.96 -1.09 -10.49
N ARG A 592 -5.25 -0.73 -10.37
CA ARG A 592 -6.35 -1.70 -10.41
C ARG A 592 -6.29 -2.58 -11.66
N ASN A 593 -6.79 -3.79 -11.53
CA ASN A 593 -6.84 -4.78 -12.61
C ASN A 593 -5.47 -5.16 -13.21
N HIS A 594 -4.38 -4.98 -12.43
CA HIS A 594 -3.03 -5.40 -12.79
C HIS A 594 -2.54 -6.49 -11.85
N VAL A 595 -1.64 -7.34 -12.37
CA VAL A 595 -0.96 -8.40 -11.62
C VAL A 595 0.51 -8.04 -11.50
N TYR A 596 1.00 -7.97 -10.27
CA TYR A 596 2.39 -7.73 -9.93
C TYR A 596 3.01 -9.02 -9.41
N LYS A 597 4.10 -9.47 -10.04
CA LYS A 597 4.85 -10.66 -9.61
C LYS A 597 6.21 -10.23 -9.11
N LEU A 598 6.43 -10.35 -7.82
CA LEU A 598 7.69 -10.04 -7.17
C LEU A 598 8.36 -11.33 -6.73
N ASN A 599 9.62 -11.48 -7.09
CA ASN A 599 10.43 -12.62 -6.67
C ASN A 599 11.73 -12.14 -6.03
N VAL A 600 12.04 -12.64 -4.83
CA VAL A 600 13.29 -12.40 -4.13
C VAL A 600 14.18 -13.63 -4.27
N ASP A 601 15.17 -13.55 -5.14
CA ASP A 601 16.10 -14.66 -5.36
C ASP A 601 17.19 -14.73 -4.30
N VAL A 602 17.63 -13.59 -3.76
CA VAL A 602 18.72 -13.56 -2.79
C VAL A 602 18.48 -12.52 -1.70
N ILE A 603 18.82 -12.89 -0.47
CA ILE A 603 18.87 -12.02 0.70
C ILE A 603 20.28 -12.11 1.26
N LYS A 604 21.05 -11.01 1.22
CA LYS A 604 22.47 -10.96 1.63
C LYS A 604 22.85 -9.77 2.50
N GLY A 605 21.91 -8.85 2.71
CA GLY A 605 22.16 -7.65 3.51
C GLY A 605 21.50 -7.71 4.89
N LEU A 606 21.79 -6.72 5.71
CA LEU A 606 21.18 -6.58 7.02
C LEU A 606 19.78 -5.97 6.87
N ALA A 607 18.75 -6.67 7.39
CA ALA A 607 17.39 -6.16 7.47
C ALA A 607 17.29 -4.96 8.43
N THR A 608 16.26 -4.12 8.26
CA THR A 608 15.96 -3.07 9.22
C THR A 608 15.43 -3.66 10.51
N GLY A 609 16.02 -3.28 11.64
CA GLY A 609 15.54 -3.68 12.95
C GLY A 609 14.20 -3.04 13.31
N ILE A 610 13.46 -3.71 14.18
CA ILE A 610 12.20 -3.24 14.76
C ILE A 610 12.42 -3.01 16.25
N GLU A 611 12.27 -1.76 16.68
CA GLU A 611 12.41 -1.40 18.10
C GLU A 611 11.14 -1.75 18.88
N ASN A 612 9.97 -1.46 18.31
CA ASN A 612 8.69 -1.77 18.94
C ASN A 612 7.77 -2.54 17.98
N LEU A 613 7.31 -3.69 18.43
CA LEU A 613 6.56 -4.65 17.61
C LEU A 613 5.11 -4.23 17.32
N ASP A 614 4.58 -3.29 18.11
CA ASP A 614 3.21 -2.76 17.99
C ASP A 614 3.13 -1.48 17.13
N TYR A 615 4.28 -0.89 16.80
CA TYR A 615 4.29 0.33 16.00
C TYR A 615 4.26 0.03 14.51
N PRO A 616 3.50 0.83 13.72
CA PRO A 616 3.49 0.70 12.27
C PRO A 616 4.89 0.83 11.67
N ILE A 617 5.20 -0.05 10.78
CA ILE A 617 6.45 -0.02 10.02
C ILE A 617 6.28 1.01 8.91
N VAL A 618 6.81 2.21 9.11
CA VAL A 618 6.89 3.25 8.10
C VAL A 618 8.30 3.24 7.51
N PRO A 619 8.48 3.00 6.21
CA PRO A 619 9.79 3.00 5.60
C PRO A 619 10.53 4.30 5.88
N PRO A 620 11.82 4.27 6.18
CA PRO A 620 12.58 5.46 6.52
C PRO A 620 12.64 6.44 5.35
N MET A 621 12.65 7.73 5.67
CA MET A 621 12.79 8.80 4.69
C MET A 621 14.22 8.92 4.14
N GLU A 622 15.22 8.38 4.84
CA GLU A 622 16.61 8.38 4.40
C GLU A 622 17.01 7.06 3.74
N GLN A 623 17.96 7.13 2.82
CA GLN A 623 18.47 5.98 2.10
C GLN A 623 19.22 5.05 3.06
N ASP A 624 18.58 3.97 3.46
CA ASP A 624 19.30 2.84 3.99
C ASP A 624 19.72 1.93 2.83
N GLU A 625 20.98 1.57 2.83
CA GLU A 625 21.54 0.63 1.87
C GLU A 625 20.99 -0.77 2.13
N TYR A 626 19.87 -1.12 1.45
CA TYR A 626 19.37 -2.48 1.45
C TYR A 626 19.98 -3.26 0.30
N TRP A 627 20.68 -4.31 0.63
CA TRP A 627 21.21 -5.26 -0.32
C TRP A 627 20.21 -6.40 -0.55
N ILE A 628 19.13 -6.12 -1.29
CA ILE A 628 18.24 -7.15 -1.81
C ILE A 628 18.35 -7.08 -3.32
N CYS A 629 18.83 -8.16 -3.92
CA CYS A 629 18.72 -8.34 -5.36
C CYS A 629 17.30 -8.84 -5.65
N LEU A 630 16.42 -7.94 -6.06
CA LEU A 630 15.10 -8.25 -6.54
C LEU A 630 15.19 -8.54 -8.04
N LEU A 631 14.95 -9.78 -8.41
CA LEU A 631 14.58 -10.10 -9.79
C LEU A 631 13.07 -9.88 -9.91
N TYR A 632 12.71 -8.73 -10.46
CA TYR A 632 11.33 -8.51 -10.88
C TYR A 632 11.07 -9.32 -12.14
N THR A 633 10.28 -10.36 -12.04
CA THR A 633 9.58 -10.86 -13.20
C THR A 633 8.36 -9.97 -13.39
N SER A 634 8.31 -9.36 -14.55
CA SER A 634 7.32 -8.43 -15.06
C SER A 634 5.98 -8.33 -14.31
N PRO A 635 5.57 -7.13 -13.86
CA PRO A 635 4.16 -6.88 -13.65
C PRO A 635 3.48 -7.00 -14.98
N SER A 636 2.29 -7.46 -15.01
CA SER A 636 1.47 -7.63 -16.19
C SER A 636 2.20 -7.46 -17.53
N PRO A 637 2.13 -8.40 -18.40
CA PRO A 637 2.73 -8.39 -19.74
C PRO A 637 2.38 -7.17 -20.61
N ARG A 638 1.65 -6.22 -20.07
CA ARG A 638 1.27 -4.98 -20.73
C ARG A 638 2.41 -3.97 -20.86
N ASP A 639 3.53 -4.20 -20.16
CA ASP A 639 4.64 -3.26 -20.10
C ASP A 639 5.77 -3.59 -21.09
N ARG A 640 5.57 -4.55 -21.99
CA ARG A 640 6.46 -4.83 -23.09
C ARG A 640 5.92 -4.19 -24.37
N GLY A 641 6.45 -3.03 -24.72
CA GLY A 641 6.37 -2.47 -26.05
C GLY A 641 7.33 -3.17 -26.99
#